data_1bfd4c340a572ceef776b4e5145b8efb
#
_entry.id   1bfd4c340a572ceef776b4e5145b8efb
#
_cell.length_a   1.000
_cell.length_b   1.000
_cell.length_c   1.000
_cell.angle_alpha   90.00
_cell.angle_beta   90.00
_cell.angle_gamma   90.00
#
_symmetry.space_group_name_H-M   'P 1'
#
loop_
_entity.id
_entity.type
_entity.pdbx_description
1 polymer ?
#
loop_
_entity_poly.entity_id
_entity_poly.type
_entity_poly.pdbx_seq_one_letter_code
_entity_poly.pdbx_strand_id
1 'polypeptide(L)'
;MSCSHRSVSRLALTFSILAIVLTAQSRDSVTAADRVFEDGQLPNDSRLQELKDLNGYFPFEVPDGKAAWEARADELRRRVLVATGLWPLPERTPLNAVIHGKVQRPGFTVEKVYFESVPNHFVTGLLFRPDDGKTNVKRPAVLCPHGHGGRLQDYGAANMAKLIESGAEKFEKSGRFPKLARCAQLARMGCVTLIFDMLGYADSQQISYQLAHRFAKQRPEMEGKDRWGFYSAQAEMRLQSIMGLQTWNSVRCLDFLQSLPDVDPTRIGVTGGSGGGTQTILLCAIDHRPVTAFPNGMVSTSMQGGCTCENCSLLRIGTGNVELAALFAPKPQAMTAANDWTKEMITKGYPQLQQLYAMIGSQDDVYCRPLLHFPHNYNYVSRATMYDWFNRHLKLGLPEPVIENDWEPLTADEHKVWNDDHPTPEGGDEYEVALLKYLADESDKQIANLKPANAAGLQKYRSVVGPAVETLIGRGMPAHDDIQRTKVDKQTRNGYLYFEDILRLQTEDEELPIISLFPKNNKWNGDVVVWIDGAGKSGLFMENGDLKSDVLRLLDGGASVVSADLFQQGEFLSDGTPVTQQAVVKNPREAAAYSFCYNDTLFAQRVHDVLTVVAWIKGDEHAPKRINLMATNGAAPVAAAARAVAGPAINRLAVDTQGFRFADVTSYRDPDFLPGVVKYGDLPALLALSAPNPLFIGGEDGDTPEIVTATYTASAATGAATSSSLVNPAEAAVSWLLAR
;
A
#
# COMPACT_ATOMS: atom_id res chain seq x y z
N MET A 1 29.35 -54.93 -39.16
CA MET A 1 29.33 -55.51 -40.55
C MET A 1 28.95 -54.38 -41.49
N SER A 2 29.84 -54.15 -42.45
CA SER A 2 29.74 -53.52 -43.79
C SER A 2 29.44 -52.03 -43.78
N CYS A 3 30.41 -51.20 -43.88
CA CYS A 3 31.23 -50.60 -44.94
C CYS A 3 30.53 -50.42 -46.32
N SER A 4 30.36 -49.18 -46.78
CA SER A 4 30.79 -48.85 -48.15
C SER A 4 30.95 -47.36 -48.30
N HIS A 5 32.13 -47.00 -48.81
CA HIS A 5 32.60 -45.73 -49.35
C HIS A 5 31.98 -45.42 -50.72
N ARG A 6 31.89 -44.11 -51.03
CA ARG A 6 32.24 -43.43 -52.30
C ARG A 6 31.60 -42.04 -52.30
N SER A 7 32.13 -40.98 -52.83
CA SER A 7 33.32 -40.63 -53.59
C SER A 7 33.20 -39.10 -53.82
N VAL A 8 34.31 -38.46 -53.86
CA VAL A 8 34.57 -37.02 -54.05
C VAL A 8 34.10 -36.54 -55.45
N SER A 9 33.52 -35.31 -55.50
CA SER A 9 33.62 -34.46 -56.69
C SER A 9 33.79 -33.01 -56.22
N ARG A 10 34.95 -32.46 -56.55
CA ARG A 10 35.27 -31.02 -56.36
C ARG A 10 34.59 -30.23 -57.49
N LEU A 11 33.80 -29.21 -57.12
CA LEU A 11 33.46 -28.14 -58.03
C LEU A 11 33.95 -26.82 -57.41
N ALA A 12 34.92 -26.21 -58.05
CA ALA A 12 35.40 -24.88 -57.72
C ALA A 12 34.36 -23.82 -58.12
N LEU A 13 33.82 -23.10 -57.20
CA LEU A 13 33.05 -21.86 -57.48
C LEU A 13 33.85 -20.67 -57.00
N THR A 14 34.25 -19.85 -57.94
CA THR A 14 34.84 -18.52 -57.78
C THR A 14 33.85 -17.60 -57.07
N PHE A 15 34.16 -17.19 -55.84
CA PHE A 15 33.41 -16.12 -55.12
C PHE A 15 34.01 -14.75 -55.50
N SER A 16 33.25 -13.98 -56.24
CA SER A 16 33.49 -12.53 -56.41
C SER A 16 33.07 -11.85 -55.10
N ILE A 17 34.02 -11.35 -54.34
CA ILE A 17 33.78 -10.52 -53.15
C ILE A 17 33.32 -9.14 -53.64
N LEU A 18 32.02 -8.89 -53.57
CA LEU A 18 31.45 -7.54 -53.65
C LEU A 18 31.54 -6.91 -52.24
N ALA A 19 32.54 -6.06 -52.03
CA ALA A 19 32.66 -5.26 -50.84
C ALA A 19 31.52 -4.22 -50.80
N ILE A 20 30.45 -4.53 -50.08
CA ILE A 20 29.45 -3.53 -49.67
C ILE A 20 30.10 -2.74 -48.54
N VAL A 21 30.57 -1.55 -48.81
CA VAL A 21 30.92 -0.54 -47.82
C VAL A 21 29.61 -0.10 -47.20
N LEU A 22 29.23 -0.72 -46.07
CA LEU A 22 28.26 -0.17 -45.14
C LEU A 22 28.92 1.05 -44.52
N THR A 23 28.62 2.24 -45.05
CA THR A 23 28.77 3.47 -44.29
C THR A 23 27.84 3.34 -43.08
N ALA A 24 28.40 2.99 -41.95
CA ALA A 24 27.76 3.26 -40.67
C ALA A 24 27.58 4.77 -40.58
N GLN A 25 26.40 5.27 -40.91
CA GLN A 25 25.97 6.56 -40.42
C GLN A 25 25.86 6.36 -38.90
N SER A 26 26.86 6.88 -38.20
CA SER A 26 26.69 7.21 -36.77
C SER A 26 25.44 8.09 -36.72
N ARG A 27 24.36 7.53 -36.18
CA ARG A 27 23.33 8.36 -35.62
C ARG A 27 23.99 9.02 -34.41
N ASP A 28 24.53 10.21 -34.62
CA ASP A 28 24.80 11.14 -33.54
C ASP A 28 23.44 11.30 -32.82
N SER A 29 23.29 10.61 -31.71
CA SER A 29 22.23 10.91 -30.74
C SER A 29 22.57 12.30 -30.21
N VAL A 30 21.93 13.33 -30.76
CA VAL A 30 22.03 14.69 -30.27
C VAL A 30 21.45 14.65 -28.85
N THR A 31 22.32 14.52 -27.88
CA THR A 31 21.95 14.77 -26.48
C THR A 31 21.91 16.27 -26.29
N ALA A 32 20.71 16.84 -26.24
CA ALA A 32 20.50 18.29 -26.13
C ALA A 32 21.07 18.90 -24.84
N ALA A 33 21.35 18.11 -23.81
CA ALA A 33 21.98 18.52 -22.58
C ALA A 33 23.29 17.75 -22.34
N ASP A 34 24.28 18.43 -21.75
CA ASP A 34 25.50 17.77 -21.30
C ASP A 34 25.20 16.74 -20.23
N ARG A 35 25.97 15.63 -20.22
CA ARG A 35 25.85 14.58 -19.22
C ARG A 35 26.60 14.98 -17.96
N VAL A 36 25.99 14.69 -16.81
CA VAL A 36 26.62 14.84 -15.49
C VAL A 36 27.52 13.64 -15.16
N PHE A 37 27.11 12.44 -15.61
CA PHE A 37 27.92 11.21 -15.50
C PHE A 37 28.75 10.98 -16.78
N GLU A 38 29.86 10.27 -16.64
CA GLU A 38 30.66 9.83 -17.79
C GLU A 38 29.82 8.97 -18.75
N ASP A 39 30.21 8.95 -20.03
CA ASP A 39 29.49 8.18 -21.05
C ASP A 39 29.40 6.70 -20.68
N GLY A 40 28.16 6.20 -20.67
CA GLY A 40 27.84 4.81 -20.30
C GLY A 40 27.77 4.54 -18.78
N GLN A 41 28.09 5.53 -17.95
CA GLN A 41 27.88 5.42 -16.51
C GLN A 41 26.42 5.71 -16.15
N LEU A 42 25.84 4.88 -15.27
CA LEU A 42 24.55 5.10 -14.63
C LEU A 42 24.76 5.63 -13.21
N PRO A 43 23.77 6.34 -12.63
CA PRO A 43 23.79 6.70 -11.23
C PRO A 43 24.01 5.48 -10.33
N ASN A 44 24.77 5.65 -9.23
CA ASN A 44 24.91 4.64 -8.18
C ASN A 44 23.74 4.76 -7.22
N ASP A 45 22.59 4.23 -7.62
CA ASP A 45 21.29 4.43 -7.00
C ASP A 45 20.69 3.10 -6.55
N SER A 46 20.27 3.03 -5.28
CA SER A 46 19.70 1.84 -4.66
C SER A 46 18.44 1.35 -5.38
N ARG A 47 17.68 2.25 -5.99
CA ARG A 47 16.43 1.96 -6.74
C ARG A 47 16.66 1.19 -8.04
N LEU A 48 17.90 1.13 -8.54
CA LEU A 48 18.30 0.28 -9.68
C LEU A 48 18.50 -1.19 -9.30
N GLN A 49 18.46 -1.51 -8.00
CA GLN A 49 18.57 -2.88 -7.49
C GLN A 49 17.29 -3.69 -7.73
N GLU A 50 17.34 -4.99 -7.42
CA GLU A 50 16.17 -5.85 -7.49
C GLU A 50 15.09 -5.42 -6.48
N LEU A 51 13.83 -5.35 -6.94
CA LEU A 51 12.70 -4.97 -6.11
C LEU A 51 12.49 -5.95 -4.96
N LYS A 52 12.15 -5.41 -3.78
CA LYS A 52 11.80 -6.20 -2.61
C LYS A 52 10.50 -6.95 -2.85
N ASP A 53 10.50 -8.24 -2.55
CA ASP A 53 9.30 -9.08 -2.62
C ASP A 53 8.75 -9.40 -1.22
N LEU A 54 7.76 -10.27 -1.14
CA LEU A 54 7.12 -10.71 0.11
C LEU A 54 8.05 -11.51 1.03
N ASN A 55 9.22 -11.94 0.54
CA ASN A 55 10.22 -12.70 1.27
C ASN A 55 11.39 -11.78 1.69
N GLY A 56 12.35 -12.34 2.39
CA GLY A 56 13.53 -11.62 2.82
C GLY A 56 13.45 -11.21 4.29
N TYR A 57 14.07 -10.10 4.64
CA TYR A 57 14.12 -9.62 6.02
C TYR A 57 13.36 -8.31 6.16
N PHE A 58 12.39 -8.29 7.07
CA PHE A 58 11.57 -7.14 7.43
C PHE A 58 11.83 -6.82 8.91
N PRO A 59 12.85 -6.01 9.21
CA PRO A 59 13.18 -5.63 10.57
C PRO A 59 12.08 -4.78 11.20
N PHE A 60 11.99 -4.85 12.53
CA PHE A 60 11.31 -3.84 13.33
C PHE A 60 12.35 -3.13 14.18
N GLU A 61 12.58 -1.86 13.90
CA GLU A 61 13.45 -0.99 14.69
C GLU A 61 12.59 -0.22 15.68
N VAL A 62 12.83 -0.46 16.97
CA VAL A 62 12.02 0.20 18.01
C VAL A 62 12.48 1.65 18.13
N PRO A 63 11.57 2.64 17.93
CA PRO A 63 11.93 4.05 18.04
C PRO A 63 12.41 4.44 19.44
N ASP A 64 13.29 5.45 19.51
CA ASP A 64 13.84 5.97 20.74
C ASP A 64 12.79 6.72 21.57
N GLY A 65 12.17 6.00 22.49
CA GLY A 65 11.22 6.54 23.46
C GLY A 65 9.77 6.52 23.01
N LYS A 66 8.89 6.67 24.02
CA LYS A 66 7.45 6.54 23.88
C LYS A 66 6.84 7.53 22.86
N ALA A 67 7.28 8.78 22.86
CA ALA A 67 6.72 9.80 21.96
C ALA A 67 7.06 9.50 20.49
N ALA A 68 8.27 9.02 20.19
CA ALA A 68 8.67 8.61 18.86
C ALA A 68 7.86 7.41 18.39
N TRP A 69 7.61 6.43 19.29
CA TRP A 69 6.73 5.31 19.00
C TRP A 69 5.29 5.75 18.73
N GLU A 70 4.71 6.63 19.54
CA GLU A 70 3.34 7.12 19.35
C GLU A 70 3.16 7.79 17.98
N ALA A 71 4.13 8.63 17.58
CA ALA A 71 4.14 9.25 16.24
C ALA A 71 4.22 8.21 15.11
N ARG A 72 5.13 7.24 15.24
CA ARG A 72 5.28 6.15 14.26
C ARG A 72 4.04 5.26 14.20
N ALA A 73 3.44 4.96 15.35
CA ALA A 73 2.22 4.15 15.43
C ALA A 73 1.02 4.84 14.75
N ASP A 74 0.89 6.15 14.89
CA ASP A 74 -0.17 6.92 14.25
C ASP A 74 0.02 6.97 12.72
N GLU A 75 1.25 7.12 12.24
CA GLU A 75 1.61 7.01 10.83
C GLU A 75 1.23 5.63 10.28
N LEU A 76 1.66 4.55 10.95
CA LEU A 76 1.39 3.19 10.50
C LEU A 76 -0.10 2.80 10.54
N ARG A 77 -0.85 3.23 11.56
CA ARG A 77 -2.31 3.02 11.59
C ARG A 77 -2.98 3.69 10.41
N ARG A 78 -2.57 4.92 10.09
CA ARG A 78 -3.05 5.63 8.91
C ARG A 78 -2.68 4.88 7.63
N ARG A 79 -1.44 4.39 7.49
CA ARG A 79 -1.00 3.57 6.36
C ARG A 79 -1.87 2.32 6.21
N VAL A 80 -2.15 1.59 7.29
CA VAL A 80 -3.04 0.43 7.25
C VAL A 80 -4.44 0.82 6.76
N LEU A 81 -5.02 1.91 7.29
CA LEU A 81 -6.34 2.40 6.88
C LEU A 81 -6.35 2.85 5.42
N VAL A 82 -5.34 3.57 4.96
CA VAL A 82 -5.23 4.00 3.55
C VAL A 82 -5.05 2.80 2.65
N ALA A 83 -4.07 1.93 2.90
CA ALA A 83 -3.75 0.77 2.08
C ALA A 83 -4.92 -0.21 1.94
N THR A 84 -5.72 -0.36 2.99
CA THR A 84 -6.93 -1.20 2.96
C THR A 84 -8.17 -0.48 2.39
N GLY A 85 -8.04 0.77 1.94
CA GLY A 85 -9.15 1.58 1.42
C GLY A 85 -10.13 2.08 2.48
N LEU A 86 -9.77 1.96 3.77
CA LEU A 86 -10.62 2.31 4.93
C LEU A 86 -10.38 3.72 5.48
N TRP A 87 -9.66 4.58 4.76
CA TRP A 87 -9.49 5.98 5.13
C TRP A 87 -10.18 6.92 4.11
N PRO A 88 -11.15 7.75 4.53
CA PRO A 88 -11.86 7.66 5.82
C PRO A 88 -12.65 6.36 5.95
N LEU A 89 -13.01 5.97 7.19
CA LEU A 89 -13.78 4.75 7.40
C LEU A 89 -15.10 4.79 6.63
N PRO A 90 -15.51 3.67 5.98
CA PRO A 90 -16.82 3.57 5.35
C PRO A 90 -17.96 3.80 6.34
N GLU A 91 -19.10 4.26 5.85
CA GLU A 91 -20.31 4.38 6.65
C GLU A 91 -20.78 3.00 7.15
N ARG A 92 -21.16 2.93 8.44
CA ARG A 92 -21.72 1.72 9.00
C ARG A 92 -23.20 1.60 8.65
N THR A 93 -23.48 0.82 7.62
CA THR A 93 -24.86 0.45 7.23
C THR A 93 -25.47 -0.55 8.21
N PRO A 94 -26.80 -0.71 8.28
CA PRO A 94 -27.44 -1.75 9.07
C PRO A 94 -26.88 -3.14 8.76
N LEU A 95 -26.65 -3.96 9.79
CA LEU A 95 -26.13 -5.32 9.60
C LEU A 95 -27.14 -6.30 9.01
N ASN A 96 -28.43 -6.06 9.21
CA ASN A 96 -29.50 -6.98 8.80
C ASN A 96 -29.20 -8.43 9.19
N ALA A 97 -28.67 -8.61 10.43
CA ALA A 97 -28.14 -9.88 10.88
C ALA A 97 -29.23 -10.94 11.10
N VAL A 98 -28.98 -12.14 10.59
CA VAL A 98 -29.83 -13.32 10.80
C VAL A 98 -29.03 -14.41 11.51
N ILE A 99 -29.63 -14.96 12.57
CA ILE A 99 -29.08 -16.08 13.33
C ILE A 99 -30.14 -17.20 13.27
N HIS A 100 -29.73 -18.39 12.81
CA HIS A 100 -30.66 -19.51 12.63
C HIS A 100 -30.00 -20.88 12.81
N GLY A 101 -30.78 -21.96 12.74
CA GLY A 101 -30.26 -23.33 12.67
C GLY A 101 -29.44 -23.76 13.88
N LYS A 102 -29.98 -23.56 15.10
CA LYS A 102 -29.31 -23.88 16.37
C LYS A 102 -29.06 -25.37 16.52
N VAL A 103 -27.81 -25.73 16.78
CA VAL A 103 -27.34 -27.09 17.07
C VAL A 103 -26.82 -27.17 18.50
N GLN A 104 -27.27 -28.17 19.25
CA GLN A 104 -26.84 -28.43 20.60
C GLN A 104 -25.63 -29.37 20.65
N ARG A 105 -24.63 -29.04 21.46
CA ARG A 105 -23.47 -29.90 21.75
C ARG A 105 -23.17 -29.86 23.27
N PRO A 106 -22.43 -30.82 23.81
CA PRO A 106 -22.08 -30.81 25.23
C PRO A 106 -21.28 -29.56 25.64
N GLY A 107 -21.91 -28.70 26.45
CA GLY A 107 -21.33 -27.46 26.98
C GLY A 107 -21.38 -26.23 26.07
N PHE A 108 -21.96 -26.34 24.87
CA PHE A 108 -22.12 -25.19 23.96
C PHE A 108 -23.22 -25.44 22.94
N THR A 109 -23.65 -24.35 22.28
CA THR A 109 -24.50 -24.39 21.09
C THR A 109 -23.78 -23.77 19.92
N VAL A 110 -24.18 -24.15 18.69
CA VAL A 110 -23.72 -23.56 17.44
C VAL A 110 -24.90 -23.04 16.67
N GLU A 111 -24.81 -21.82 16.17
CA GLU A 111 -25.83 -21.17 15.35
C GLU A 111 -25.19 -20.68 14.05
N LYS A 112 -25.92 -20.78 12.95
CA LYS A 112 -25.54 -20.24 11.65
C LYS A 112 -25.83 -18.75 11.62
N VAL A 113 -24.95 -17.99 10.99
CA VAL A 113 -25.04 -16.53 11.01
C VAL A 113 -24.71 -15.97 9.63
N TYR A 114 -25.48 -14.97 9.17
CA TYR A 114 -25.06 -14.07 8.12
C TYR A 114 -25.54 -12.64 8.39
N PHE A 115 -24.81 -11.67 7.87
CA PHE A 115 -25.14 -10.24 7.98
C PHE A 115 -24.45 -9.44 6.87
N GLU A 116 -24.96 -8.25 6.58
CA GLU A 116 -24.37 -7.35 5.59
C GLU A 116 -23.23 -6.53 6.19
N SER A 117 -22.05 -6.59 5.57
CA SER A 117 -20.93 -5.70 5.92
C SER A 117 -20.99 -4.39 5.14
N VAL A 118 -21.44 -4.45 3.92
CA VAL A 118 -21.96 -3.35 3.08
C VAL A 118 -23.25 -3.86 2.41
N PRO A 119 -24.11 -3.00 1.89
CA PRO A 119 -25.35 -3.43 1.26
C PRO A 119 -25.14 -4.54 0.22
N ASN A 120 -25.91 -5.63 0.34
CA ASN A 120 -25.84 -6.83 -0.50
C ASN A 120 -24.52 -7.61 -0.47
N HIS A 121 -23.56 -7.29 0.41
CA HIS A 121 -22.37 -8.12 0.64
C HIS A 121 -22.45 -8.81 2.00
N PHE A 122 -22.55 -10.13 1.98
CA PHE A 122 -22.82 -10.92 3.18
C PHE A 122 -21.55 -11.54 3.76
N VAL A 123 -21.40 -11.34 5.07
CA VAL A 123 -20.49 -12.12 5.90
C VAL A 123 -21.26 -13.29 6.46
N THR A 124 -20.73 -14.51 6.26
CA THR A 124 -21.30 -15.75 6.78
C THR A 124 -20.42 -16.33 7.88
N GLY A 125 -20.96 -17.20 8.72
CA GLY A 125 -20.17 -17.85 9.76
C GLY A 125 -20.96 -18.71 10.73
N LEU A 126 -20.27 -19.15 11.78
CA LEU A 126 -20.85 -19.90 12.88
C LEU A 126 -20.61 -19.18 14.20
N LEU A 127 -21.68 -19.06 14.99
CA LEU A 127 -21.69 -18.46 16.31
C LEU A 127 -21.79 -19.57 17.36
N PHE A 128 -20.76 -19.70 18.18
CA PHE A 128 -20.71 -20.65 19.29
C PHE A 128 -21.05 -19.93 20.60
N ARG A 129 -21.98 -20.48 21.37
CA ARG A 129 -22.39 -19.92 22.65
C ARG A 129 -22.21 -20.92 23.79
N PRO A 130 -21.76 -20.49 24.98
CA PRO A 130 -21.74 -21.34 26.16
C PRO A 130 -23.12 -21.90 26.49
N ASP A 131 -23.17 -23.18 26.85
CA ASP A 131 -24.34 -23.82 27.43
C ASP A 131 -24.00 -24.39 28.83
N ASP A 132 -23.85 -23.47 29.78
CA ASP A 132 -23.48 -23.73 31.17
C ASP A 132 -24.64 -23.49 32.17
N GLY A 133 -25.86 -23.37 31.65
CA GLY A 133 -27.08 -23.13 32.41
C GLY A 133 -27.22 -21.70 32.96
N LYS A 134 -26.27 -20.81 32.75
CA LYS A 134 -26.35 -19.42 33.20
C LYS A 134 -27.12 -18.58 32.19
N THR A 135 -28.18 -17.95 32.60
CA THR A 135 -29.02 -17.03 31.80
C THR A 135 -28.75 -15.58 32.20
N ASN A 136 -29.00 -14.64 31.31
CA ASN A 136 -28.85 -13.19 31.53
C ASN A 136 -27.45 -12.75 31.98
N VAL A 137 -26.41 -13.43 31.54
CA VAL A 137 -25.00 -13.11 31.85
C VAL A 137 -24.34 -12.49 30.62
N LYS A 138 -23.67 -11.34 30.81
CA LYS A 138 -22.78 -10.75 29.82
C LYS A 138 -21.47 -11.55 29.77
N ARG A 139 -21.10 -12.05 28.59
CA ARG A 139 -19.97 -12.96 28.38
C ARG A 139 -18.88 -12.27 27.56
N PRO A 140 -17.59 -12.57 27.79
CA PRO A 140 -16.54 -12.21 26.87
C PRO A 140 -16.85 -12.77 25.45
N ALA A 141 -16.36 -12.10 24.44
CA ALA A 141 -16.48 -12.61 23.08
C ALA A 141 -15.10 -12.84 22.44
N VAL A 142 -15.02 -13.78 21.50
CA VAL A 142 -13.81 -14.03 20.73
C VAL A 142 -14.15 -14.08 19.23
N LEU A 143 -13.51 -13.21 18.45
CA LEU A 143 -13.56 -13.26 16.99
C LEU A 143 -12.44 -14.17 16.47
N CYS A 144 -12.81 -15.12 15.62
CA CYS A 144 -11.90 -16.13 15.10
C CYS A 144 -11.79 -16.08 13.56
N PRO A 145 -11.07 -15.14 12.94
CA PRO A 145 -10.75 -15.23 11.54
C PRO A 145 -9.95 -16.52 11.27
N HIS A 146 -10.27 -17.20 10.16
CA HIS A 146 -9.58 -18.45 9.80
C HIS A 146 -8.52 -18.25 8.73
N GLY A 147 -7.55 -19.14 8.63
CA GLY A 147 -6.55 -19.17 7.56
C GLY A 147 -7.03 -19.96 6.33
N HIS A 148 -6.13 -20.13 5.37
CA HIS A 148 -6.38 -20.89 4.14
C HIS A 148 -6.89 -22.31 4.42
N GLY A 149 -7.72 -22.82 3.53
CA GLY A 149 -8.48 -24.07 3.70
C GLY A 149 -9.89 -23.85 4.27
N GLY A 150 -10.21 -22.65 4.76
CA GLY A 150 -11.56 -22.32 5.25
C GLY A 150 -11.88 -22.95 6.62
N ARG A 151 -13.03 -22.57 7.19
CA ARG A 151 -13.49 -23.15 8.49
C ARG A 151 -13.83 -24.64 8.39
N LEU A 152 -14.20 -25.11 7.20
CA LEU A 152 -14.59 -26.51 6.97
C LEU A 152 -13.41 -27.45 6.69
N GLN A 153 -12.18 -26.97 6.76
CA GLN A 153 -11.01 -27.81 6.45
C GLN A 153 -10.92 -29.02 7.38
N ASP A 154 -10.98 -30.20 6.79
CA ASP A 154 -10.68 -31.49 7.43
C ASP A 154 -9.24 -31.90 7.08
N TYR A 155 -8.39 -32.08 8.08
CA TYR A 155 -7.01 -32.51 7.89
C TYR A 155 -6.87 -34.03 7.66
N GLY A 156 -7.96 -34.79 7.77
CA GLY A 156 -8.03 -36.22 7.52
C GLY A 156 -7.50 -37.10 8.65
N ALA A 157 -8.15 -38.25 8.89
CA ALA A 157 -7.80 -39.18 9.99
C ALA A 157 -6.36 -39.73 9.89
N ALA A 158 -5.89 -40.06 8.68
CA ALA A 158 -4.54 -40.58 8.49
C ALA A 158 -3.44 -39.57 8.86
N ASN A 159 -3.67 -38.27 8.62
CA ASN A 159 -2.76 -37.23 9.05
C ASN A 159 -2.82 -37.02 10.58
N MET A 160 -4.00 -37.15 11.19
CA MET A 160 -4.16 -37.01 12.63
C MET A 160 -3.39 -38.05 13.43
N ALA A 161 -3.37 -39.29 12.99
CA ALA A 161 -2.57 -40.33 13.67
C ALA A 161 -1.09 -39.89 13.81
N LYS A 162 -0.49 -39.34 12.75
CA LYS A 162 0.88 -38.81 12.77
C LYS A 162 1.04 -37.58 13.67
N LEU A 163 0.07 -36.68 13.68
CA LEU A 163 0.13 -35.48 14.51
C LEU A 163 -0.06 -35.80 16.01
N ILE A 164 -0.86 -36.83 16.35
CA ILE A 164 -1.00 -37.33 17.71
C ILE A 164 0.28 -38.03 18.14
N GLU A 165 0.87 -38.89 17.29
CA GLU A 165 2.14 -39.56 17.55
C GLU A 165 3.29 -38.56 17.80
N SER A 166 3.34 -37.48 17.03
CA SER A 166 4.33 -36.40 17.20
C SER A 166 4.06 -35.46 18.38
N GLY A 167 2.93 -35.59 19.06
CA GLY A 167 2.49 -34.71 20.14
C GLY A 167 1.97 -33.33 19.67
N ALA A 168 1.79 -33.13 18.37
CA ALA A 168 1.22 -31.90 17.81
C ALA A 168 -0.27 -31.79 18.08
N GLU A 169 -0.99 -32.92 18.08
CA GLU A 169 -2.42 -33.02 18.40
C GLU A 169 -2.63 -34.04 19.53
N LYS A 170 -3.76 -33.92 20.20
CA LYS A 170 -4.15 -34.83 21.29
C LYS A 170 -5.40 -35.63 20.97
N PHE A 171 -6.35 -35.05 20.25
CA PHE A 171 -7.64 -35.63 19.94
C PHE A 171 -7.86 -35.70 18.45
N GLU A 172 -8.41 -36.81 17.97
CA GLU A 172 -8.61 -37.02 16.54
C GLU A 172 -9.62 -36.01 15.95
N LYS A 173 -10.78 -35.86 16.55
CA LYS A 173 -11.84 -34.99 16.02
C LYS A 173 -11.45 -33.52 16.09
N SER A 174 -10.89 -33.05 17.20
CA SER A 174 -10.39 -31.69 17.34
C SER A 174 -9.24 -31.39 16.37
N GLY A 175 -8.33 -32.33 16.17
CA GLY A 175 -7.21 -32.19 15.24
C GLY A 175 -7.63 -32.18 13.78
N ARG A 176 -8.65 -32.98 13.41
CA ARG A 176 -9.21 -32.94 12.05
C ARG A 176 -9.84 -31.59 11.72
N PHE A 177 -10.53 -30.96 12.67
CA PHE A 177 -11.23 -29.68 12.48
C PHE A 177 -10.76 -28.59 13.47
N PRO A 178 -9.47 -28.27 13.51
CA PRO A 178 -8.89 -27.44 14.59
C PRO A 178 -9.45 -26.03 14.68
N LYS A 179 -9.98 -25.49 13.57
CA LYS A 179 -10.58 -24.15 13.53
C LYS A 179 -11.90 -24.11 14.28
N LEU A 180 -12.73 -25.14 14.14
CA LEU A 180 -14.02 -25.26 14.85
C LEU A 180 -13.82 -25.79 16.29
N ALA A 181 -12.90 -26.71 16.50
CA ALA A 181 -12.52 -27.19 17.83
C ALA A 181 -12.09 -26.04 18.75
N ARG A 182 -11.30 -25.10 18.23
CA ARG A 182 -10.93 -23.87 18.93
C ARG A 182 -12.15 -23.05 19.37
N CYS A 183 -13.13 -22.87 18.49
CA CYS A 183 -14.35 -22.14 18.82
C CYS A 183 -15.21 -22.88 19.84
N ALA A 184 -15.33 -24.20 19.70
CA ALA A 184 -16.05 -25.05 20.66
C ALA A 184 -15.44 -24.98 22.07
N GLN A 185 -14.11 -25.05 22.17
CA GLN A 185 -13.42 -24.94 23.44
C GLN A 185 -13.54 -23.55 24.07
N LEU A 186 -13.41 -22.48 23.27
CA LEU A 186 -13.63 -21.11 23.75
C LEU A 186 -15.07 -20.91 24.27
N ALA A 187 -16.06 -21.52 23.64
CA ALA A 187 -17.44 -21.50 24.14
C ALA A 187 -17.57 -22.25 25.46
N ARG A 188 -16.95 -23.43 25.60
CA ARG A 188 -16.88 -24.16 26.91
C ARG A 188 -16.17 -23.36 28.01
N MET A 189 -15.23 -22.49 27.63
CA MET A 189 -14.55 -21.56 28.53
C MET A 189 -15.45 -20.38 28.97
N GLY A 190 -16.64 -20.23 28.39
CA GLY A 190 -17.62 -19.20 28.74
C GLY A 190 -17.65 -18.01 27.77
N CYS A 191 -16.97 -18.08 26.60
CA CYS A 191 -16.94 -17.02 25.60
C CYS A 191 -18.02 -17.22 24.52
N VAL A 192 -18.64 -16.14 24.05
CA VAL A 192 -19.38 -16.12 22.80
C VAL A 192 -18.34 -16.02 21.67
N THR A 193 -18.31 -16.98 20.77
CA THR A 193 -17.23 -17.09 19.76
C THR A 193 -17.81 -17.07 18.36
N LEU A 194 -17.32 -16.16 17.52
CA LEU A 194 -17.68 -16.05 16.09
C LEU A 194 -16.50 -16.49 15.25
N ILE A 195 -16.72 -17.51 14.41
CA ILE A 195 -15.85 -17.79 13.26
C ILE A 195 -16.59 -17.41 11.99
N PHE A 196 -16.08 -16.42 11.26
CA PHE A 196 -16.69 -15.97 10.01
C PHE A 196 -15.89 -16.49 8.80
N ASP A 197 -16.55 -16.62 7.68
CA ASP A 197 -15.94 -17.06 6.43
C ASP A 197 -15.15 -15.93 5.79
N MET A 198 -13.85 -16.17 5.54
CA MET A 198 -13.08 -15.31 4.66
C MET A 198 -13.59 -15.44 3.22
N LEU A 199 -13.47 -14.38 2.44
CA LEU A 199 -13.96 -14.30 1.06
C LEU A 199 -13.56 -15.54 0.25
N GLY A 200 -14.50 -16.13 -0.47
CA GLY A 200 -14.29 -17.31 -1.30
C GLY A 200 -14.24 -18.64 -0.56
N TYR A 201 -14.40 -18.67 0.77
CA TYR A 201 -14.43 -19.91 1.55
C TYR A 201 -15.85 -20.22 2.07
N ALA A 202 -16.10 -21.50 2.26
CA ALA A 202 -17.35 -22.06 2.80
C ALA A 202 -18.60 -21.43 2.19
N ASP A 203 -19.36 -20.63 2.93
CA ASP A 203 -20.61 -20.00 2.46
C ASP A 203 -20.42 -18.57 1.93
N SER A 204 -19.22 -17.98 2.04
CA SER A 204 -18.88 -16.66 1.48
C SER A 204 -18.42 -16.77 0.03
N GLN A 205 -19.35 -17.04 -0.91
CA GLN A 205 -19.05 -17.34 -2.31
C GLN A 205 -19.44 -16.23 -3.31
N GLN A 206 -19.95 -15.09 -2.85
CA GLN A 206 -20.25 -13.97 -3.75
C GLN A 206 -18.99 -13.49 -4.50
N ILE A 207 -17.84 -13.49 -3.82
CA ILE A 207 -16.50 -13.41 -4.42
C ILE A 207 -15.93 -14.82 -4.43
N SER A 208 -15.56 -15.33 -5.61
CA SER A 208 -15.10 -16.72 -5.74
C SER A 208 -13.75 -16.97 -5.06
N TYR A 209 -13.52 -18.21 -4.64
CA TYR A 209 -12.21 -18.66 -4.15
C TYR A 209 -11.11 -18.42 -5.18
N GLN A 210 -11.41 -18.62 -6.47
CA GLN A 210 -10.45 -18.41 -7.55
C GLN A 210 -10.00 -16.94 -7.59
N LEU A 211 -10.93 -16.01 -7.47
CA LEU A 211 -10.62 -14.59 -7.47
C LEU A 211 -9.88 -14.18 -6.18
N ALA A 212 -10.41 -14.54 -5.01
CA ALA A 212 -9.85 -14.08 -3.73
C ALA A 212 -8.47 -14.68 -3.41
N HIS A 213 -8.18 -15.94 -3.79
CA HIS A 213 -6.99 -16.67 -3.34
C HIS A 213 -6.13 -17.27 -4.44
N ARG A 214 -6.63 -17.35 -5.68
CA ARG A 214 -5.95 -18.00 -6.80
C ARG A 214 -5.87 -17.12 -8.04
N PHE A 215 -6.15 -15.83 -7.91
CA PHE A 215 -5.97 -14.88 -9.00
C PHE A 215 -4.55 -14.99 -9.58
N ALA A 216 -4.44 -15.07 -10.91
CA ALA A 216 -3.17 -15.28 -11.57
C ALA A 216 -2.89 -14.29 -12.70
N LYS A 217 -3.91 -13.95 -13.51
CA LYS A 217 -3.76 -13.12 -14.71
C LYS A 217 -4.76 -11.99 -14.74
N GLN A 218 -4.32 -10.86 -15.24
CA GLN A 218 -5.20 -9.71 -15.51
C GLN A 218 -6.36 -10.13 -16.43
N ARG A 219 -7.49 -9.48 -16.26
CA ARG A 219 -8.74 -9.75 -16.98
C ARG A 219 -9.08 -8.55 -17.85
N PRO A 220 -8.74 -8.56 -19.18
CA PRO A 220 -8.93 -7.40 -20.04
C PRO A 220 -10.35 -6.82 -20.04
N GLU A 221 -11.37 -7.67 -19.85
CA GLU A 221 -12.76 -7.27 -19.73
C GLU A 221 -13.11 -6.57 -18.41
N MET A 222 -12.20 -6.58 -17.45
CA MET A 222 -12.30 -5.98 -16.12
C MET A 222 -11.27 -4.84 -15.88
N GLU A 223 -10.69 -4.27 -16.94
CA GLU A 223 -9.68 -3.21 -16.86
C GLU A 223 -10.22 -1.84 -17.29
N GLY A 224 -11.48 -1.74 -17.71
CA GLY A 224 -12.06 -0.51 -18.26
C GLY A 224 -12.45 0.50 -17.17
N LYS A 225 -12.56 1.79 -17.56
CA LYS A 225 -12.98 2.89 -16.67
C LYS A 225 -14.41 2.72 -16.14
N ASP A 226 -15.30 2.17 -16.95
CA ASP A 226 -16.72 1.99 -16.61
C ASP A 226 -17.03 0.60 -16.08
N ARG A 227 -16.10 -0.34 -16.24
CA ARG A 227 -16.22 -1.73 -15.82
C ARG A 227 -14.84 -2.24 -15.38
N TRP A 228 -14.66 -2.41 -14.10
CA TRP A 228 -13.41 -2.92 -13.52
C TRP A 228 -13.68 -4.00 -12.47
N GLY A 229 -12.69 -4.83 -12.25
CA GLY A 229 -12.68 -5.87 -11.23
C GLY A 229 -11.53 -5.71 -10.25
N PHE A 230 -11.50 -6.53 -9.22
CA PHE A 230 -10.36 -6.61 -8.31
C PHE A 230 -9.06 -6.87 -9.09
N TYR A 231 -7.95 -6.30 -8.60
CA TYR A 231 -6.59 -6.36 -9.17
C TYR A 231 -6.38 -5.55 -10.45
N SER A 232 -7.40 -4.94 -11.04
CA SER A 232 -7.25 -3.98 -12.12
C SER A 232 -6.56 -2.70 -11.63
N ALA A 233 -5.94 -1.95 -12.55
CA ALA A 233 -5.40 -0.63 -12.24
C ALA A 233 -6.47 0.30 -11.65
N GLN A 234 -7.70 0.23 -12.17
CA GLN A 234 -8.83 1.02 -11.68
C GLN A 234 -9.21 0.70 -10.24
N ALA A 235 -9.20 -0.59 -9.84
CA ALA A 235 -9.44 -1.00 -8.46
C ALA A 235 -8.29 -0.54 -7.53
N GLU A 236 -7.04 -0.71 -7.96
CA GLU A 236 -5.86 -0.31 -7.18
C GLU A 236 -5.81 1.21 -6.96
N MET A 237 -6.10 2.03 -7.97
CA MET A 237 -6.16 3.49 -7.84
C MET A 237 -7.33 3.97 -6.96
N ARG A 238 -8.28 3.08 -6.64
CA ARG A 238 -9.37 3.31 -5.66
C ARG A 238 -9.15 2.58 -4.34
N LEU A 239 -8.01 1.88 -4.17
CA LEU A 239 -7.67 1.05 -3.00
C LEU A 239 -8.74 -0.01 -2.70
N GLN A 240 -9.30 -0.59 -3.75
CA GLN A 240 -10.27 -1.68 -3.69
C GLN A 240 -9.52 -3.01 -3.80
N SER A 241 -9.37 -3.70 -2.69
CA SER A 241 -8.64 -4.97 -2.62
C SER A 241 -9.40 -6.03 -1.82
N ILE A 242 -9.12 -7.30 -2.10
CA ILE A 242 -9.65 -8.44 -1.32
C ILE A 242 -9.26 -8.28 0.15
N MET A 243 -8.02 -7.86 0.43
CA MET A 243 -7.55 -7.62 1.80
C MET A 243 -8.34 -6.50 2.49
N GLY A 244 -8.60 -5.41 1.79
CA GLY A 244 -9.38 -4.29 2.32
C GLY A 244 -10.80 -4.67 2.66
N LEU A 245 -11.51 -5.33 1.73
CA LEU A 245 -12.87 -5.81 1.95
C LEU A 245 -12.94 -6.80 3.13
N GLN A 246 -11.98 -7.72 3.21
CA GLN A 246 -11.91 -8.71 4.28
C GLN A 246 -11.61 -8.08 5.65
N THR A 247 -10.78 -7.03 5.68
CA THR A 247 -10.52 -6.25 6.89
C THR A 247 -11.76 -5.49 7.34
N TRP A 248 -12.52 -4.91 6.39
CA TRP A 248 -13.81 -4.30 6.70
C TRP A 248 -14.82 -5.33 7.24
N ASN A 249 -14.90 -6.52 6.62
CA ASN A 249 -15.72 -7.61 7.15
C ASN A 249 -15.36 -7.95 8.60
N SER A 250 -14.06 -7.94 8.96
CA SER A 250 -13.61 -8.17 10.36
C SER A 250 -14.08 -7.07 11.30
N VAL A 251 -14.05 -5.79 10.88
CA VAL A 251 -14.60 -4.66 11.66
C VAL A 251 -16.10 -4.84 11.89
N ARG A 252 -16.85 -5.24 10.84
CA ARG A 252 -18.30 -5.48 10.94
C ARG A 252 -18.64 -6.71 11.78
N CYS A 253 -17.76 -7.72 11.83
CA CYS A 253 -17.89 -8.82 12.79
C CYS A 253 -17.82 -8.35 14.24
N LEU A 254 -16.99 -7.36 14.55
CA LEU A 254 -16.98 -6.75 15.88
C LEU A 254 -18.28 -5.97 16.17
N ASP A 255 -18.81 -5.26 15.17
CA ASP A 255 -20.12 -4.59 15.31
C ASP A 255 -21.22 -5.61 15.59
N PHE A 256 -21.22 -6.74 14.87
CA PHE A 256 -22.16 -7.84 15.11
C PHE A 256 -22.03 -8.42 16.54
N LEU A 257 -20.82 -8.75 16.97
CA LEU A 257 -20.60 -9.27 18.33
C LEU A 257 -21.08 -8.30 19.40
N GLN A 258 -20.81 -7.00 19.25
CA GLN A 258 -21.28 -5.99 20.20
C GLN A 258 -22.80 -5.78 20.19
N SER A 259 -23.49 -6.11 19.09
CA SER A 259 -24.95 -6.03 19.01
C SER A 259 -25.67 -7.15 19.78
N LEU A 260 -24.95 -8.24 20.12
CA LEU A 260 -25.53 -9.40 20.79
C LEU A 260 -25.83 -9.09 22.28
N PRO A 261 -27.03 -9.44 22.75
CA PRO A 261 -27.47 -9.08 24.10
C PRO A 261 -26.65 -9.76 25.21
N ASP A 262 -26.04 -10.90 24.95
CA ASP A 262 -25.25 -11.70 25.88
C ASP A 262 -23.74 -11.45 25.80
N VAL A 263 -23.27 -10.54 24.95
CA VAL A 263 -21.87 -10.15 24.85
C VAL A 263 -21.53 -8.98 25.75
N ASP A 264 -20.38 -9.07 26.43
CA ASP A 264 -19.74 -7.96 27.13
C ASP A 264 -18.84 -7.22 26.14
N PRO A 265 -19.22 -6.02 25.68
CA PRO A 265 -18.47 -5.28 24.67
C PRO A 265 -17.08 -4.81 25.13
N THR A 266 -16.80 -4.88 26.42
CA THR A 266 -15.50 -4.50 27.03
C THR A 266 -14.51 -5.65 27.13
N ARG A 267 -14.91 -6.87 26.77
CA ARG A 267 -14.08 -8.09 26.85
C ARG A 267 -14.12 -8.88 25.55
N ILE A 268 -13.52 -8.32 24.50
CA ILE A 268 -13.44 -8.96 23.18
C ILE A 268 -12.00 -9.35 22.88
N GLY A 269 -11.77 -10.63 22.58
CA GLY A 269 -10.49 -11.15 22.09
C GLY A 269 -10.54 -11.44 20.58
N VAL A 270 -9.38 -11.47 19.93
CA VAL A 270 -9.26 -11.84 18.50
C VAL A 270 -8.15 -12.86 18.32
N THR A 271 -8.43 -13.96 17.60
CA THR A 271 -7.40 -14.97 17.28
C THR A 271 -7.63 -15.63 15.95
N GLY A 272 -6.58 -15.70 15.15
CA GLY A 272 -6.56 -16.43 13.89
C GLY A 272 -5.18 -16.97 13.55
N GLY A 273 -5.13 -17.99 12.70
CA GLY A 273 -3.87 -18.58 12.24
C GLY A 273 -3.68 -18.36 10.74
N SER A 274 -2.42 -18.24 10.28
CA SER A 274 -2.10 -18.02 8.85
C SER A 274 -2.80 -16.75 8.32
N GLY A 275 -3.52 -16.80 7.20
CA GLY A 275 -4.33 -15.67 6.74
C GLY A 275 -5.26 -15.07 7.81
N GLY A 276 -5.78 -15.89 8.75
CA GLY A 276 -6.50 -15.40 9.92
C GLY A 276 -5.60 -14.68 10.94
N GLY A 277 -4.32 -15.03 11.00
CA GLY A 277 -3.30 -14.31 11.76
C GLY A 277 -3.06 -12.91 11.17
N THR A 278 -2.96 -12.80 9.85
CA THR A 278 -2.89 -11.51 9.14
C THR A 278 -4.10 -10.63 9.46
N GLN A 279 -5.32 -11.20 9.39
CA GLN A 279 -6.54 -10.47 9.74
C GLN A 279 -6.57 -10.05 11.21
N THR A 280 -6.04 -10.88 12.12
CA THR A 280 -5.91 -10.52 13.54
C THR A 280 -4.97 -9.32 13.72
N ILE A 281 -3.80 -9.32 13.06
CA ILE A 281 -2.84 -8.21 13.09
C ILE A 281 -3.51 -6.91 12.60
N LEU A 282 -4.12 -6.93 11.41
CA LEU A 282 -4.69 -5.72 10.82
C LEU A 282 -5.88 -5.19 11.59
N LEU A 283 -6.80 -6.05 11.98
CA LEU A 283 -7.95 -5.63 12.77
C LEU A 283 -7.51 -4.99 14.09
N CYS A 284 -6.57 -5.62 14.80
CA CYS A 284 -6.06 -5.11 16.07
C CYS A 284 -5.19 -3.85 15.92
N ALA A 285 -4.63 -3.59 14.73
CA ALA A 285 -3.91 -2.36 14.44
C ALA A 285 -4.82 -1.14 14.32
N ILE A 286 -6.04 -1.32 13.78
CA ILE A 286 -6.95 -0.21 13.41
C ILE A 286 -8.20 -0.10 14.28
N ASP A 287 -8.56 -1.15 15.03
CA ASP A 287 -9.76 -1.17 15.87
C ASP A 287 -9.38 -1.29 17.35
N HIS A 288 -9.86 -0.37 18.15
CA HIS A 288 -9.52 -0.30 19.57
C HIS A 288 -10.36 -1.22 20.47
N ARG A 289 -11.42 -1.84 19.95
CA ARG A 289 -12.35 -2.68 20.73
C ARG A 289 -11.75 -3.99 21.25
N PRO A 290 -10.89 -4.71 20.51
CA PRO A 290 -10.22 -5.88 21.07
C PRO A 290 -9.33 -5.50 22.26
N VAL A 291 -9.42 -6.29 23.34
CA VAL A 291 -8.63 -6.10 24.56
C VAL A 291 -7.46 -7.06 24.68
N THR A 292 -7.47 -8.14 23.93
CA THR A 292 -6.38 -9.13 23.83
C THR A 292 -6.37 -9.78 22.44
N ALA A 293 -5.20 -10.18 21.96
CA ALA A 293 -5.01 -10.79 20.66
C ALA A 293 -4.11 -12.02 20.71
N PHE A 294 -4.33 -12.94 19.73
CA PHE A 294 -3.46 -14.08 19.51
C PHE A 294 -3.27 -14.31 18.00
N PRO A 295 -2.49 -13.46 17.29
CA PRO A 295 -2.16 -13.65 15.88
C PRO A 295 -1.16 -14.81 15.72
N ASN A 296 -1.61 -15.96 15.19
CA ASN A 296 -0.78 -17.13 15.07
C ASN A 296 -0.22 -17.32 13.66
N GLY A 297 1.09 -17.59 13.56
CA GLY A 297 1.77 -18.01 12.32
C GLY A 297 1.99 -16.92 11.26
N MET A 298 1.77 -15.62 11.56
CA MET A 298 1.99 -14.51 10.62
C MET A 298 2.76 -13.33 11.19
N VAL A 299 3.00 -13.27 12.49
CA VAL A 299 3.98 -12.32 13.03
C VAL A 299 5.37 -12.86 12.71
N SER A 300 6.06 -12.21 11.79
CA SER A 300 7.32 -12.69 11.23
C SER A 300 8.15 -11.55 10.67
N THR A 301 9.47 -11.64 10.81
CA THR A 301 10.44 -10.78 10.12
C THR A 301 10.83 -11.30 8.72
N SER A 302 10.24 -12.44 8.31
CA SER A 302 10.53 -13.11 7.04
C SER A 302 9.35 -12.96 6.08
N MET A 303 8.76 -14.04 5.57
CA MET A 303 7.63 -14.01 4.64
C MET A 303 6.43 -13.26 5.22
N GLN A 304 5.92 -12.27 4.48
CA GLN A 304 4.90 -11.33 4.97
C GLN A 304 3.46 -11.70 4.59
N GLY A 305 3.27 -12.43 3.52
CA GLY A 305 1.96 -12.88 3.04
C GLY A 305 2.07 -13.56 1.68
N GLY A 306 1.72 -14.85 1.58
CA GLY A 306 1.87 -15.63 0.35
C GLY A 306 0.67 -15.55 -0.60
N CYS A 307 -0.45 -15.01 -0.14
CA CYS A 307 -1.70 -14.96 -0.89
C CYS A 307 -2.10 -13.51 -1.22
N THR A 308 -2.86 -13.33 -2.29
CA THR A 308 -3.45 -12.03 -2.65
C THR A 308 -4.36 -11.45 -1.57
N CYS A 309 -5.00 -12.30 -0.75
CA CYS A 309 -5.81 -11.86 0.39
C CYS A 309 -4.99 -11.37 1.60
N GLU A 310 -3.68 -11.46 1.55
CA GLU A 310 -2.75 -11.05 2.60
C GLU A 310 -1.90 -9.84 2.21
N ASN A 311 -2.12 -9.32 0.99
CA ASN A 311 -1.36 -8.21 0.42
C ASN A 311 -2.29 -7.16 -0.20
N CYS A 312 -1.94 -5.90 -0.06
CA CYS A 312 -2.50 -4.79 -0.81
C CYS A 312 -1.40 -3.74 -1.02
N SER A 313 -1.53 -2.91 -2.02
CA SER A 313 -0.58 -1.84 -2.32
C SER A 313 -0.38 -0.91 -1.11
N LEU A 314 0.82 -0.36 -0.92
CA LEU A 314 1.24 0.57 0.13
C LEU A 314 1.45 -0.02 1.53
N LEU A 315 0.93 -1.22 1.84
CA LEU A 315 0.80 -1.69 3.23
C LEU A 315 2.12 -1.88 3.96
N ARG A 316 3.16 -2.41 3.27
CA ARG A 316 4.42 -2.82 3.92
C ARG A 316 5.66 -2.12 3.38
N ILE A 317 5.50 -0.95 2.79
CA ILE A 317 6.62 -0.10 2.41
C ILE A 317 7.31 0.39 3.69
N GLY A 318 8.58 0.04 3.88
CA GLY A 318 9.35 0.42 5.06
C GLY A 318 8.88 -0.19 6.39
N THR A 319 8.06 -1.26 6.35
CA THR A 319 7.56 -1.94 7.56
C THR A 319 7.32 -3.42 7.30
N GLY A 320 6.88 -4.16 8.33
CA GLY A 320 6.56 -5.59 8.25
C GLY A 320 5.57 -6.04 9.32
N ASN A 321 5.20 -7.32 9.28
CA ASN A 321 4.17 -7.89 10.16
C ASN A 321 4.50 -7.78 11.66
N VAL A 322 5.77 -7.71 12.03
CA VAL A 322 6.17 -7.51 13.45
C VAL A 322 5.80 -6.12 13.92
N GLU A 323 6.13 -5.08 13.12
CA GLU A 323 5.81 -3.70 13.47
C GLU A 323 4.29 -3.44 13.38
N LEU A 324 3.59 -4.05 12.41
CA LEU A 324 2.12 -3.99 12.35
C LEU A 324 1.46 -4.65 13.57
N ALA A 325 2.01 -5.78 14.07
CA ALA A 325 1.55 -6.40 15.30
C ALA A 325 1.85 -5.53 16.55
N ALA A 326 2.97 -4.80 16.53
CA ALA A 326 3.34 -3.86 17.59
C ALA A 326 2.32 -2.73 17.77
N LEU A 327 1.51 -2.40 16.76
CA LEU A 327 0.44 -1.40 16.86
C LEU A 327 -0.65 -1.75 17.89
N PHE A 328 -0.72 -2.99 18.32
CA PHE A 328 -1.64 -3.41 19.37
C PHE A 328 -1.18 -3.04 20.79
N ALA A 329 0.12 -2.76 20.96
CA ALA A 329 0.67 -2.31 22.24
C ALA A 329 -0.05 -1.04 22.76
N PRO A 330 -0.29 -0.90 24.09
CA PRO A 330 0.18 -1.74 25.20
C PRO A 330 -0.72 -2.93 25.53
N LYS A 331 -1.72 -3.27 24.72
CA LYS A 331 -2.67 -4.34 25.02
C LYS A 331 -2.03 -5.72 24.92
N PRO A 332 -2.49 -6.70 25.70
CA PRO A 332 -1.93 -8.04 25.73
C PRO A 332 -2.04 -8.77 24.41
N GLN A 333 -0.90 -9.22 23.84
CA GLN A 333 -0.87 -10.10 22.68
C GLN A 333 0.13 -11.25 22.86
N ALA A 334 -0.26 -12.43 22.38
CA ALA A 334 0.64 -13.57 22.35
C ALA A 334 0.59 -14.28 21.01
N MET A 335 1.62 -15.07 20.70
CA MET A 335 1.78 -15.81 19.45
C MET A 335 2.60 -17.07 19.65
N THR A 336 2.62 -17.94 18.66
CA THR A 336 3.58 -19.06 18.61
C THR A 336 4.45 -18.95 17.37
N ALA A 337 5.70 -19.39 17.47
CA ALA A 337 6.61 -19.57 16.36
C ALA A 337 6.72 -21.06 16.03
N ALA A 338 6.67 -21.40 14.73
CA ALA A 338 6.74 -22.76 14.22
C ALA A 338 7.99 -22.97 13.32
N ASN A 339 8.20 -24.17 12.82
CA ASN A 339 9.23 -24.43 11.81
C ASN A 339 8.73 -24.00 10.42
N ASP A 340 8.56 -22.72 10.26
CA ASP A 340 8.12 -22.04 9.06
C ASP A 340 8.81 -20.65 8.99
N TRP A 341 8.21 -19.68 8.33
CA TRP A 341 8.70 -18.30 8.25
C TRP A 341 8.70 -17.56 9.61
N THR A 342 8.08 -18.11 10.65
CA THR A 342 8.11 -17.57 12.02
C THR A 342 9.25 -18.12 12.88
N LYS A 343 10.06 -19.05 12.36
CA LYS A 343 11.10 -19.76 13.12
C LYS A 343 12.13 -18.83 13.80
N GLU A 344 12.39 -17.69 13.22
CA GLU A 344 13.37 -16.72 13.76
C GLU A 344 12.78 -15.74 14.78
N MET A 345 11.47 -15.80 15.06
CA MET A 345 10.82 -14.82 15.95
C MET A 345 11.48 -14.68 17.32
N ILE A 346 12.03 -15.77 17.89
CA ILE A 346 12.69 -15.71 19.21
C ILE A 346 13.98 -14.90 19.19
N THR A 347 14.65 -14.82 18.04
CA THR A 347 15.93 -14.10 17.88
C THR A 347 15.78 -12.79 17.12
N LYS A 348 14.72 -12.67 16.34
CA LYS A 348 14.40 -11.49 15.50
C LYS A 348 12.89 -11.21 15.58
N GLY A 349 12.49 -10.03 15.92
CA GLY A 349 11.09 -9.61 16.01
C GLY A 349 10.53 -9.68 17.43
N TYR A 350 10.57 -10.81 18.13
CA TYR A 350 10.08 -10.89 19.52
C TYR A 350 10.94 -10.08 20.50
N PRO A 351 12.28 -10.08 20.43
CA PRO A 351 13.09 -9.17 21.26
C PRO A 351 12.72 -7.68 21.08
N GLN A 352 12.40 -7.27 19.86
CA GLN A 352 11.97 -5.90 19.57
C GLN A 352 10.57 -5.62 20.15
N LEU A 353 9.64 -6.58 20.04
CA LEU A 353 8.34 -6.45 20.71
C LEU A 353 8.49 -6.35 22.22
N GLN A 354 9.36 -7.15 22.83
CA GLN A 354 9.65 -7.08 24.28
C GLN A 354 10.26 -5.72 24.65
N GLN A 355 11.20 -5.21 23.85
CA GLN A 355 11.81 -3.88 24.06
C GLN A 355 10.72 -2.79 24.02
N LEU A 356 9.84 -2.81 23.02
CA LEU A 356 8.74 -1.86 22.91
C LEU A 356 7.81 -1.93 24.12
N TYR A 357 7.33 -3.15 24.47
CA TYR A 357 6.42 -3.33 25.59
C TYR A 357 7.04 -2.92 26.94
N ALA A 358 8.35 -3.18 27.13
CA ALA A 358 9.08 -2.71 28.31
C ALA A 358 9.18 -1.18 28.33
N MET A 359 9.49 -0.54 27.19
CA MET A 359 9.59 0.91 27.05
C MET A 359 8.28 1.63 27.41
N ILE A 360 7.13 1.02 27.09
CA ILE A 360 5.81 1.59 27.41
C ILE A 360 5.21 1.11 28.73
N GLY A 361 5.94 0.29 29.51
CA GLY A 361 5.55 -0.16 30.84
C GLY A 361 4.58 -1.35 30.87
N SER A 362 4.55 -2.19 29.82
CA SER A 362 3.65 -3.36 29.69
C SER A 362 4.41 -4.64 29.32
N GLN A 363 5.59 -4.83 29.84
CA GLN A 363 6.52 -5.91 29.47
C GLN A 363 5.93 -7.32 29.58
N ASP A 364 4.98 -7.55 30.49
CA ASP A 364 4.34 -8.84 30.72
C ASP A 364 3.15 -9.11 29.76
N ASP A 365 2.79 -8.10 28.95
CA ASP A 365 1.66 -8.14 28.04
C ASP A 365 2.04 -8.58 26.61
N VAL A 366 3.26 -9.07 26.38
CA VAL A 366 3.68 -9.68 25.11
C VAL A 366 4.35 -11.03 25.33
N TYR A 367 3.92 -12.05 24.58
CA TYR A 367 4.47 -13.40 24.72
C TYR A 367 4.59 -14.12 23.36
N CYS A 368 5.72 -14.78 23.12
CA CYS A 368 5.92 -15.67 21.99
C CYS A 368 6.40 -17.05 22.47
N ARG A 369 5.62 -18.11 22.19
CA ARG A 369 6.02 -19.48 22.48
C ARG A 369 6.71 -20.14 21.30
N PRO A 370 7.99 -20.54 21.38
CA PRO A 370 8.66 -21.28 20.31
C PRO A 370 8.19 -22.75 20.30
N LEU A 371 7.66 -23.18 19.16
CA LEU A 371 7.22 -24.55 18.88
C LEU A 371 7.89 -25.05 17.59
N LEU A 372 9.22 -24.88 17.48
CA LEU A 372 10.00 -25.05 16.26
C LEU A 372 10.13 -26.53 15.80
N HIS A 373 9.67 -27.46 16.59
CA HIS A 373 9.59 -28.87 16.19
C HIS A 373 8.29 -29.23 15.44
N PHE A 374 7.35 -28.29 15.33
CA PHE A 374 6.13 -28.45 14.55
C PHE A 374 6.15 -27.59 13.29
N PRO A 375 5.60 -28.08 12.18
CA PRO A 375 5.41 -27.27 10.97
C PRO A 375 4.30 -26.22 11.18
N HIS A 376 4.09 -25.38 10.16
CA HIS A 376 3.04 -24.37 10.15
C HIS A 376 1.66 -24.95 10.43
N ASN A 377 1.07 -24.60 11.57
CA ASN A 377 -0.29 -25.00 11.94
C ASN A 377 -0.81 -24.20 13.15
N TYR A 378 -2.07 -24.44 13.54
CA TYR A 378 -2.66 -24.01 14.81
C TYR A 378 -3.09 -25.25 15.59
N ASN A 379 -2.10 -26.10 15.94
CA ASN A 379 -2.28 -27.40 16.58
C ASN A 379 -2.74 -27.29 18.05
N TYR A 380 -2.97 -28.44 18.70
CA TYR A 380 -3.35 -28.53 20.11
C TYR A 380 -2.43 -27.72 21.03
N VAL A 381 -1.10 -27.82 20.82
CA VAL A 381 -0.12 -27.13 21.70
C VAL A 381 -0.20 -25.61 21.56
N SER A 382 -0.40 -25.10 20.33
CA SER A 382 -0.63 -23.70 20.08
C SER A 382 -1.98 -23.23 20.63
N ARG A 383 -3.04 -24.05 20.47
CA ARG A 383 -4.37 -23.76 21.01
C ARG A 383 -4.35 -23.72 22.54
N ALA A 384 -3.67 -24.66 23.21
CA ALA A 384 -3.52 -24.63 24.66
C ALA A 384 -2.86 -23.34 25.18
N THR A 385 -1.83 -22.86 24.48
CA THR A 385 -1.19 -21.58 24.81
C THR A 385 -2.18 -20.40 24.69
N MET A 386 -3.00 -20.40 23.65
CA MET A 386 -4.02 -19.37 23.42
C MET A 386 -5.14 -19.44 24.48
N TYR A 387 -5.57 -20.65 24.91
CA TYR A 387 -6.60 -20.78 25.94
C TYR A 387 -6.15 -20.20 27.29
N ASP A 388 -4.92 -20.50 27.73
CA ASP A 388 -4.36 -19.91 28.95
C ASP A 388 -4.22 -18.39 28.83
N TRP A 389 -3.79 -17.89 27.67
CA TRP A 389 -3.69 -16.46 27.40
C TRP A 389 -5.04 -15.76 27.52
N PHE A 390 -6.08 -16.29 26.87
CA PHE A 390 -7.42 -15.71 26.94
C PHE A 390 -8.10 -15.91 28.30
N ASN A 391 -7.80 -17.00 29.00
CA ASN A 391 -8.27 -17.19 30.40
C ASN A 391 -7.84 -16.00 31.26
N ARG A 392 -6.59 -15.60 31.19
CA ARG A 392 -6.03 -14.49 31.99
C ARG A 392 -6.59 -13.14 31.51
N HIS A 393 -6.46 -12.82 30.25
CA HIS A 393 -6.73 -11.47 29.74
C HIS A 393 -8.20 -11.17 29.47
N LEU A 394 -9.05 -12.19 29.27
CA LEU A 394 -10.52 -12.05 29.30
C LEU A 394 -11.12 -12.28 30.71
N LYS A 395 -10.29 -12.58 31.72
CA LYS A 395 -10.67 -12.79 33.12
C LYS A 395 -11.75 -13.86 33.26
N LEU A 396 -11.50 -15.06 32.69
CA LEU A 396 -12.46 -16.16 32.71
C LEU A 396 -12.47 -16.89 34.04
N GLY A 397 -11.37 -16.87 34.80
CA GLY A 397 -11.24 -17.45 36.14
C GLY A 397 -11.18 -18.98 36.16
N LEU A 398 -10.76 -19.59 35.05
CA LEU A 398 -10.61 -21.05 34.96
C LEU A 398 -9.28 -21.51 35.54
N PRO A 399 -9.20 -22.76 36.07
CA PRO A 399 -7.92 -23.36 36.46
C PRO A 399 -6.97 -23.47 35.26
N GLU A 400 -5.68 -23.21 35.50
CA GLU A 400 -4.62 -23.38 34.47
C GLU A 400 -3.76 -24.63 34.77
N PRO A 401 -3.31 -25.37 33.74
CA PRO A 401 -3.57 -25.08 32.30
C PRO A 401 -5.02 -25.43 31.94
N VAL A 402 -5.60 -24.64 31.03
CA VAL A 402 -6.91 -24.93 30.45
C VAL A 402 -6.80 -26.14 29.53
N ILE A 403 -7.55 -27.20 29.86
CA ILE A 403 -7.51 -28.45 29.10
C ILE A 403 -8.59 -28.44 28.00
N GLU A 404 -8.18 -28.58 26.77
CA GLU A 404 -9.11 -28.78 25.65
C GLU A 404 -9.80 -30.15 25.78
N ASN A 405 -11.10 -30.18 25.59
CA ASN A 405 -11.89 -31.39 25.47
C ASN A 405 -12.21 -31.67 24.00
N ASP A 406 -12.15 -32.94 23.59
CA ASP A 406 -12.59 -33.32 22.25
C ASP A 406 -14.07 -32.98 22.02
N TRP A 407 -14.47 -32.89 20.77
CA TRP A 407 -15.83 -32.48 20.40
C TRP A 407 -16.40 -33.35 19.28
N GLU A 408 -17.72 -33.36 19.17
CA GLU A 408 -18.38 -34.00 18.03
C GLU A 408 -18.50 -33.01 16.88
N PRO A 409 -17.87 -33.27 15.71
CA PRO A 409 -17.94 -32.41 14.56
C PRO A 409 -19.36 -32.18 14.08
N LEU A 410 -19.60 -31.06 13.41
CA LEU A 410 -20.85 -30.76 12.76
C LEU A 410 -20.98 -31.56 11.46
N THR A 411 -22.20 -31.97 11.12
CA THR A 411 -22.51 -32.54 9.80
C THR A 411 -22.50 -31.47 8.70
N ALA A 412 -22.53 -31.89 7.45
CA ALA A 412 -22.57 -30.97 6.29
C ALA A 412 -23.75 -29.97 6.38
N ASP A 413 -24.94 -30.46 6.77
CA ASP A 413 -26.12 -29.59 6.90
C ASP A 413 -26.05 -28.66 8.10
N GLU A 414 -25.42 -29.10 9.20
CA GLU A 414 -25.20 -28.29 10.39
C GLU A 414 -24.18 -27.16 10.14
N HIS A 415 -23.27 -27.33 9.19
CA HIS A 415 -22.33 -26.30 8.77
C HIS A 415 -22.92 -25.24 7.82
N LYS A 416 -23.80 -25.65 6.91
CA LYS A 416 -24.23 -24.85 5.79
C LYS A 416 -25.13 -23.70 6.24
N VAL A 417 -24.70 -22.46 5.99
CA VAL A 417 -25.44 -21.25 6.34
C VAL A 417 -26.65 -21.07 5.44
N TRP A 418 -26.49 -21.27 4.13
CA TRP A 418 -27.53 -21.10 3.14
C TRP A 418 -28.39 -22.36 3.01
N ASN A 419 -29.71 -22.19 2.92
CA ASN A 419 -30.69 -23.26 2.73
C ASN A 419 -31.94 -22.71 2.03
N ASP A 420 -33.02 -23.49 1.93
CA ASP A 420 -34.24 -23.08 1.23
C ASP A 420 -34.92 -21.86 1.88
N ASP A 421 -34.86 -21.73 3.22
CA ASP A 421 -35.37 -20.57 3.98
C ASP A 421 -34.42 -19.36 3.92
N HIS A 422 -33.14 -19.58 3.66
CA HIS A 422 -32.09 -18.60 3.57
C HIS A 422 -31.28 -18.84 2.29
N PRO A 423 -31.74 -18.35 1.13
CA PRO A 423 -31.18 -18.68 -0.17
C PRO A 423 -29.78 -18.04 -0.34
N THR A 424 -28.93 -18.74 -1.09
CA THR A 424 -27.60 -18.26 -1.45
C THR A 424 -27.71 -16.94 -2.25
N PRO A 425 -27.01 -15.87 -1.86
CA PRO A 425 -27.02 -14.62 -2.60
C PRO A 425 -26.30 -14.75 -3.94
N GLU A 426 -26.66 -13.88 -4.89
CA GLU A 426 -25.96 -13.75 -6.16
C GLU A 426 -24.49 -13.40 -5.98
N GLY A 427 -23.64 -13.89 -6.88
CA GLY A 427 -22.19 -13.67 -6.90
C GLY A 427 -21.65 -13.70 -8.34
N GLY A 428 -20.33 -13.72 -8.48
CA GLY A 428 -19.64 -13.73 -9.77
C GLY A 428 -19.33 -12.35 -10.32
N ASP A 429 -18.99 -12.27 -11.60
CA ASP A 429 -18.38 -11.08 -12.21
C ASP A 429 -19.28 -9.84 -12.18
N GLU A 430 -20.57 -9.97 -12.46
CA GLU A 430 -21.52 -8.84 -12.41
C GLU A 430 -21.70 -8.32 -10.98
N TYR A 431 -21.73 -9.23 -10.02
CA TYR A 431 -21.76 -8.87 -8.60
C TYR A 431 -20.47 -8.15 -8.18
N GLU A 432 -19.30 -8.64 -8.61
CA GLU A 432 -18.01 -8.01 -8.35
C GLU A 432 -17.98 -6.56 -8.85
N VAL A 433 -18.37 -6.33 -10.10
CA VAL A 433 -18.45 -4.98 -10.70
C VAL A 433 -19.41 -4.09 -9.92
N ALA A 434 -20.59 -4.58 -9.57
CA ALA A 434 -21.59 -3.82 -8.81
C ALA A 434 -21.08 -3.45 -7.41
N LEU A 435 -20.39 -4.38 -6.73
CA LEU A 435 -19.79 -4.14 -5.41
C LEU A 435 -18.69 -3.08 -5.48
N LEU A 436 -17.76 -3.18 -6.44
CA LEU A 436 -16.65 -2.24 -6.57
C LEU A 436 -17.14 -0.84 -6.96
N LYS A 437 -18.18 -0.78 -7.81
CA LYS A 437 -18.83 0.49 -8.15
C LYS A 437 -19.52 1.11 -6.94
N TYR A 438 -20.27 0.33 -6.15
CA TYR A 438 -20.87 0.82 -4.90
C TYR A 438 -19.81 1.40 -3.96
N LEU A 439 -18.69 0.69 -3.76
CA LEU A 439 -17.59 1.16 -2.91
C LEU A 439 -16.92 2.43 -3.44
N ALA A 440 -16.82 2.57 -4.78
CA ALA A 440 -16.32 3.79 -5.40
C ALA A 440 -17.27 4.96 -5.19
N ASP A 441 -18.56 4.78 -5.52
CA ASP A 441 -19.60 5.83 -5.40
C ASP A 441 -19.70 6.34 -3.94
N GLU A 442 -19.65 5.46 -2.94
CA GLU A 442 -19.65 5.86 -1.52
C GLU A 442 -18.37 6.59 -1.12
N SER A 443 -17.23 6.18 -1.63
CA SER A 443 -15.95 6.85 -1.41
C SER A 443 -15.95 8.26 -2.04
N ASP A 444 -16.38 8.35 -3.29
CA ASP A 444 -16.48 9.62 -4.03
C ASP A 444 -17.43 10.60 -3.32
N LYS A 445 -18.57 10.11 -2.84
CA LYS A 445 -19.51 10.88 -2.02
C LYS A 445 -18.87 11.37 -0.71
N GLN A 446 -18.09 10.50 -0.01
CA GLN A 446 -17.39 10.93 1.20
C GLN A 446 -16.37 12.03 0.91
N ILE A 447 -15.59 11.93 -0.15
CA ILE A 447 -14.60 12.94 -0.55
C ILE A 447 -15.29 14.24 -1.02
N ALA A 448 -16.34 14.13 -1.83
CA ALA A 448 -17.14 15.29 -2.27
C ALA A 448 -17.74 16.08 -1.10
N ASN A 449 -18.18 15.39 -0.04
CA ASN A 449 -18.69 16.02 1.18
C ASN A 449 -17.61 16.77 1.99
N LEU A 450 -16.32 16.59 1.66
CA LEU A 450 -15.22 17.35 2.24
C LEU A 450 -14.94 18.65 1.47
N LYS A 451 -15.62 18.93 0.34
CA LYS A 451 -15.43 20.15 -0.44
C LYS A 451 -15.59 21.37 0.48
N PRO A 452 -14.55 22.22 0.63
CA PRO A 452 -14.55 23.26 1.64
C PRO A 452 -15.41 24.47 1.22
N ALA A 453 -16.28 24.89 2.11
CA ALA A 453 -17.07 26.15 1.97
C ALA A 453 -16.44 27.31 2.76
N ASN A 454 -15.52 27.04 3.67
CA ASN A 454 -14.87 28.02 4.55
C ASN A 454 -13.54 27.45 5.12
N ALA A 455 -12.84 28.26 5.92
CA ALA A 455 -11.55 27.87 6.51
C ALA A 455 -11.62 26.60 7.36
N ALA A 456 -12.69 26.37 8.14
CA ALA A 456 -12.85 25.16 8.93
C ALA A 456 -13.06 23.92 8.04
N GLY A 457 -13.84 24.06 6.96
CA GLY A 457 -14.00 23.02 5.94
C GLY A 457 -12.69 22.70 5.24
N LEU A 458 -11.88 23.72 4.93
CA LEU A 458 -10.55 23.54 4.35
C LEU A 458 -9.62 22.75 5.29
N GLN A 459 -9.65 23.05 6.58
CA GLN A 459 -8.89 22.31 7.59
C GLN A 459 -9.32 20.83 7.62
N LYS A 460 -10.63 20.57 7.58
CA LYS A 460 -11.17 19.21 7.53
C LYS A 460 -10.76 18.48 6.25
N TYR A 461 -10.86 19.13 5.08
CA TYR A 461 -10.40 18.57 3.81
C TYR A 461 -8.93 18.17 3.89
N ARG A 462 -8.07 19.08 4.35
CA ARG A 462 -6.64 18.82 4.51
C ARG A 462 -6.32 17.72 5.51
N SER A 463 -7.07 17.60 6.59
CA SER A 463 -6.85 16.55 7.60
C SER A 463 -7.20 15.14 7.12
N VAL A 464 -7.94 15.01 6.03
CA VAL A 464 -8.30 13.73 5.40
C VAL A 464 -7.44 13.46 4.17
N VAL A 465 -7.43 14.38 3.21
CA VAL A 465 -6.77 14.18 1.91
C VAL A 465 -5.26 14.34 2.00
N GLY A 466 -4.74 15.30 2.77
CA GLY A 466 -3.29 15.51 2.92
C GLY A 466 -2.55 14.28 3.42
N PRO A 467 -2.91 13.75 4.62
CA PRO A 467 -2.27 12.53 5.14
C PRO A 467 -2.45 11.28 4.27
N ALA A 468 -3.55 11.21 3.49
CA ALA A 468 -3.70 10.16 2.50
C ALA A 468 -2.64 10.30 1.40
N VAL A 469 -2.52 11.49 0.78
CA VAL A 469 -1.51 11.77 -0.25
C VAL A 469 -0.09 11.51 0.26
N GLU A 470 0.24 11.94 1.50
CA GLU A 470 1.52 11.62 2.14
C GLU A 470 1.76 10.10 2.18
N THR A 471 0.73 9.30 2.48
CA THR A 471 0.82 7.83 2.50
C THR A 471 0.99 7.25 1.11
N LEU A 472 0.30 7.81 0.08
CA LEU A 472 0.44 7.34 -1.31
C LEU A 472 1.85 7.59 -1.86
N ILE A 473 2.47 8.70 -1.47
CA ILE A 473 3.84 9.05 -1.87
C ILE A 473 4.87 8.30 -1.01
N GLY A 474 4.52 7.93 0.21
CA GLY A 474 5.32 7.06 1.07
C GLY A 474 6.40 7.79 1.88
N ARG A 475 6.91 8.91 1.39
CA ARG A 475 8.03 9.64 2.00
C ARG A 475 7.81 11.15 1.89
N GLY A 476 8.20 11.88 2.93
CA GLY A 476 8.17 13.34 2.96
C GLY A 476 9.44 13.98 2.37
N MET A 477 9.58 15.29 2.55
CA MET A 477 10.79 16.02 2.15
C MET A 477 11.96 15.64 3.09
N PRO A 478 13.13 15.21 2.55
CA PRO A 478 14.29 14.85 3.38
C PRO A 478 14.89 16.07 4.10
N ALA A 479 15.71 15.80 5.11
CA ALA A 479 16.50 16.86 5.73
C ALA A 479 17.63 17.31 4.77
N HIS A 480 17.95 18.60 4.77
CA HIS A 480 19.03 19.14 3.93
C HIS A 480 20.38 18.46 4.22
N ASP A 481 20.66 18.20 5.50
CA ASP A 481 21.93 17.64 5.94
C ASP A 481 22.13 16.17 5.49
N ASP A 482 21.06 15.48 5.08
CA ASP A 482 21.11 14.14 4.50
C ASP A 482 21.49 14.16 3.01
N ILE A 483 21.59 15.36 2.40
CA ILE A 483 21.81 15.51 0.96
C ILE A 483 23.25 16.01 0.73
N GLN A 484 24.05 15.16 0.12
CA GLN A 484 25.40 15.50 -0.30
C GLN A 484 25.41 15.98 -1.75
N ARG A 485 25.96 17.17 -2.00
CA ARG A 485 26.21 17.69 -3.36
C ARG A 485 27.63 17.38 -3.79
N THR A 486 27.80 16.81 -4.99
CA THR A 486 29.07 16.67 -5.67
C THR A 486 29.05 17.53 -6.94
N LYS A 487 29.89 18.57 -6.97
CA LYS A 487 30.03 19.39 -8.17
C LYS A 487 30.89 18.65 -9.20
N VAL A 488 30.34 18.39 -10.39
CA VAL A 488 31.03 17.72 -11.51
C VAL A 488 31.71 18.76 -12.39
N ASP A 489 30.95 19.75 -12.89
CA ASP A 489 31.50 20.79 -13.75
C ASP A 489 30.88 22.16 -13.48
N LYS A 490 31.58 23.21 -13.95
CA LYS A 490 31.13 24.59 -13.92
C LYS A 490 31.62 25.33 -15.16
N GLN A 491 30.70 25.77 -15.96
CA GLN A 491 30.98 26.51 -17.20
C GLN A 491 30.42 27.92 -17.11
N THR A 492 31.09 28.84 -17.84
CA THR A 492 30.50 30.14 -18.15
C THR A 492 30.03 30.12 -19.60
N ARG A 493 28.75 30.21 -19.77
CA ARG A 493 28.08 30.26 -21.07
C ARG A 493 27.61 31.71 -21.36
N ASN A 494 27.07 31.96 -22.54
CA ASN A 494 26.64 33.29 -22.92
C ASN A 494 25.46 33.77 -22.07
N GLY A 495 25.75 34.65 -21.10
CA GLY A 495 24.75 35.26 -20.20
C GLY A 495 24.45 34.52 -18.89
N TYR A 496 24.97 33.31 -18.68
CA TYR A 496 24.70 32.53 -17.46
C TYR A 496 25.89 31.66 -17.06
N LEU A 497 25.87 31.21 -15.80
CA LEU A 497 26.72 30.13 -15.28
C LEU A 497 25.93 28.82 -15.37
N TYR A 498 26.61 27.78 -15.83
CA TYR A 498 26.07 26.42 -15.95
C TYR A 498 26.84 25.50 -15.02
N PHE A 499 26.12 24.77 -14.16
CA PHE A 499 26.68 23.79 -13.23
C PHE A 499 26.10 22.43 -13.51
N GLU A 500 26.94 21.41 -13.40
CA GLU A 500 26.59 20.01 -13.39
C GLU A 500 26.92 19.44 -12.02
N ASP A 501 25.92 18.91 -11.35
CA ASP A 501 26.03 18.43 -9.98
C ASP A 501 25.33 17.08 -9.83
N ILE A 502 25.82 16.25 -8.88
CA ILE A 502 25.14 15.05 -8.40
C ILE A 502 24.65 15.35 -6.99
N LEU A 503 23.36 15.16 -6.75
CA LEU A 503 22.80 15.13 -5.41
C LEU A 503 22.69 13.68 -4.95
N ARG A 504 23.28 13.36 -3.77
CA ARG A 504 23.15 12.04 -3.15
C ARG A 504 22.37 12.16 -1.86
N LEU A 505 21.22 11.50 -1.78
CA LEU A 505 20.47 11.33 -0.55
C LEU A 505 21.07 10.14 0.20
N GLN A 506 21.83 10.43 1.26
CA GLN A 506 22.66 9.44 1.96
C GLN A 506 21.82 8.40 2.73
N THR A 507 20.69 8.79 3.28
CA THR A 507 19.79 7.91 4.04
C THR A 507 19.15 6.81 3.20
N GLU A 508 18.97 7.07 1.90
CA GLU A 508 18.31 6.15 0.96
C GLU A 508 19.27 5.55 -0.07
N ASP A 509 20.49 6.05 -0.12
CA ASP A 509 21.50 5.68 -1.11
C ASP A 509 21.04 5.94 -2.55
N GLU A 510 20.44 7.12 -2.78
CA GLU A 510 19.90 7.57 -4.07
C GLU A 510 20.78 8.66 -4.66
N GLU A 511 21.00 8.64 -5.98
CA GLU A 511 21.74 9.66 -6.72
C GLU A 511 20.87 10.31 -7.79
N LEU A 512 20.98 11.65 -7.89
CA LEU A 512 20.19 12.44 -8.83
C LEU A 512 21.10 13.39 -9.61
N PRO A 513 21.21 13.24 -10.96
CA PRO A 513 21.94 14.19 -11.79
C PRO A 513 21.10 15.45 -12.03
N ILE A 514 21.69 16.60 -11.71
CA ILE A 514 21.03 17.90 -11.87
C ILE A 514 21.91 18.88 -12.66
N ILE A 515 21.25 19.85 -13.27
CA ILE A 515 21.89 21.05 -13.80
C ILE A 515 21.32 22.28 -13.10
N SER A 516 22.18 23.28 -12.89
CA SER A 516 21.80 24.56 -12.31
C SER A 516 22.30 25.71 -13.21
N LEU A 517 21.38 26.62 -13.54
CA LEU A 517 21.63 27.77 -14.37
C LEU A 517 21.50 29.05 -13.53
N PHE A 518 22.55 29.87 -13.50
CA PHE A 518 22.54 31.14 -12.75
C PHE A 518 22.70 32.34 -13.68
N PRO A 519 21.88 33.40 -13.53
CA PRO A 519 21.99 34.60 -14.32
C PRO A 519 23.34 35.28 -14.06
N LYS A 520 24.08 35.64 -15.14
CA LYS A 520 25.34 36.34 -15.03
C LYS A 520 25.23 37.80 -15.45
N ASN A 521 24.40 38.06 -16.48
CA ASN A 521 24.22 39.40 -17.00
C ASN A 521 23.32 40.29 -16.11
N ASN A 522 22.43 39.68 -15.36
CA ASN A 522 21.52 40.34 -14.42
C ASN A 522 21.80 39.90 -12.98
N LYS A 523 21.46 40.79 -12.03
CA LYS A 523 21.55 40.46 -10.62
C LYS A 523 20.53 39.38 -10.26
N TRP A 524 20.98 38.32 -9.62
CA TRP A 524 20.06 37.30 -9.08
C TRP A 524 19.03 37.93 -8.12
N ASN A 525 17.76 37.66 -8.34
CA ASN A 525 16.65 38.23 -7.59
C ASN A 525 16.28 37.44 -6.31
N GLY A 526 16.88 36.26 -6.11
CA GLY A 526 16.62 35.32 -5.00
C GLY A 526 15.59 34.25 -5.33
N ASP A 527 15.08 34.20 -6.54
CA ASP A 527 14.14 33.17 -6.99
C ASP A 527 14.89 32.01 -7.63
N VAL A 528 14.46 30.78 -7.29
CA VAL A 528 14.87 29.54 -7.93
C VAL A 528 13.63 28.92 -8.57
N VAL A 529 13.72 28.58 -9.84
CA VAL A 529 12.70 27.80 -10.55
C VAL A 529 13.22 26.38 -10.72
N VAL A 530 12.64 25.44 -10.03
CA VAL A 530 12.82 24.01 -10.29
C VAL A 530 11.91 23.69 -11.47
N TRP A 531 12.54 23.40 -12.62
CA TRP A 531 11.80 23.08 -13.84
C TRP A 531 11.97 21.60 -14.14
N ILE A 532 10.91 20.82 -13.95
CA ILE A 532 10.87 19.40 -14.32
C ILE A 532 10.12 19.21 -15.64
N ASP A 533 10.62 18.30 -16.47
CA ASP A 533 10.07 18.00 -17.79
C ASP A 533 10.00 16.50 -18.02
N GLY A 534 9.04 16.03 -18.81
CA GLY A 534 8.91 14.62 -19.13
C GLY A 534 10.16 14.02 -19.83
N ALA A 535 10.94 14.88 -20.50
CA ALA A 535 12.23 14.51 -21.12
C ALA A 535 13.45 14.68 -20.18
N GLY A 536 13.21 14.92 -18.86
CA GLY A 536 14.26 15.23 -17.91
C GLY A 536 14.90 16.61 -18.17
N LYS A 537 16.16 16.79 -17.74
CA LYS A 537 16.88 18.07 -17.93
C LYS A 537 17.08 18.49 -19.37
N SER A 538 17.06 17.52 -20.32
CA SER A 538 17.14 17.81 -21.75
C SER A 538 15.94 18.63 -22.25
N GLY A 539 14.82 18.58 -21.54
CA GLY A 539 13.63 19.38 -21.85
C GLY A 539 13.82 20.89 -21.78
N LEU A 540 14.92 21.39 -21.22
CA LEU A 540 15.28 22.81 -21.18
C LEU A 540 15.96 23.30 -22.45
N PHE A 541 16.39 22.39 -23.32
CA PHE A 541 17.20 22.70 -24.51
C PHE A 541 16.41 22.47 -25.79
N MET A 542 16.87 23.13 -26.85
CA MET A 542 16.48 22.86 -28.22
C MET A 542 17.36 21.73 -28.78
N GLU A 543 16.98 21.15 -29.92
CA GLU A 543 17.75 20.07 -30.59
C GLU A 543 19.20 20.44 -30.92
N ASN A 544 19.49 21.74 -31.13
CA ASN A 544 20.84 22.23 -31.40
C ASN A 544 21.68 22.46 -30.12
N GLY A 545 21.17 22.13 -28.95
CA GLY A 545 21.85 22.29 -27.67
C GLY A 545 21.73 23.68 -27.02
N ASP A 546 21.06 24.65 -27.67
CA ASP A 546 20.80 25.96 -27.10
C ASP A 546 19.61 25.89 -26.08
N LEU A 547 19.64 26.74 -25.07
CA LEU A 547 18.51 26.86 -24.15
C LEU A 547 17.25 27.35 -24.88
N LYS A 548 16.11 26.79 -24.51
CA LYS A 548 14.81 27.30 -24.96
C LYS A 548 14.62 28.76 -24.53
N SER A 549 13.92 29.53 -25.36
CA SER A 549 13.65 30.97 -25.11
C SER A 549 13.02 31.24 -23.75
N ASP A 550 12.18 30.36 -23.29
CA ASP A 550 11.48 30.47 -21.98
C ASP A 550 12.45 30.34 -20.80
N VAL A 551 13.48 29.46 -20.91
CA VAL A 551 14.54 29.35 -19.91
C VAL A 551 15.38 30.63 -19.87
N LEU A 552 15.75 31.16 -21.06
CA LEU A 552 16.50 32.41 -21.16
C LEU A 552 15.70 33.58 -20.54
N ARG A 553 14.39 33.66 -20.76
CA ARG A 553 13.52 34.68 -20.14
C ARG A 553 13.55 34.65 -18.61
N LEU A 554 13.57 33.45 -17.99
CA LEU A 554 13.71 33.32 -16.52
C LEU A 554 15.06 33.86 -16.03
N LEU A 555 16.15 33.49 -16.71
CA LEU A 555 17.50 33.98 -16.42
C LEU A 555 17.63 35.50 -16.61
N ASP A 556 17.06 36.04 -17.69
CA ASP A 556 17.03 37.47 -17.96
C ASP A 556 16.15 38.23 -16.92
N GLY A 557 15.12 37.58 -16.38
CA GLY A 557 14.32 38.06 -15.23
C GLY A 557 15.07 38.00 -13.89
N GLY A 558 16.29 37.45 -13.85
CA GLY A 558 17.14 37.31 -12.68
C GLY A 558 16.85 36.09 -11.83
N ALA A 559 16.01 35.15 -12.25
CA ALA A 559 15.80 33.87 -11.56
C ALA A 559 16.91 32.86 -11.94
N SER A 560 17.29 31.98 -11.04
CA SER A 560 18.03 30.76 -11.37
C SER A 560 17.07 29.63 -11.73
N VAL A 561 17.57 28.69 -12.55
CA VAL A 561 16.80 27.52 -12.99
C VAL A 561 17.56 26.25 -12.59
N VAL A 562 16.88 25.29 -11.98
CA VAL A 562 17.41 23.96 -11.64
C VAL A 562 16.55 22.92 -12.32
N SER A 563 17.18 21.92 -12.94
CA SER A 563 16.49 20.79 -13.56
C SER A 563 17.22 19.49 -13.25
N ALA A 564 16.49 18.38 -13.22
CA ALA A 564 17.00 17.05 -12.92
C ALA A 564 16.52 16.04 -13.95
N ASP A 565 17.30 14.98 -14.14
CA ASP A 565 16.74 13.72 -14.64
C ASP A 565 16.19 12.96 -13.46
N LEU A 566 14.86 12.86 -13.36
CA LEU A 566 14.20 12.09 -12.33
C LEU A 566 14.41 10.60 -12.56
N PHE A 567 14.18 9.78 -11.54
CA PHE A 567 14.40 8.34 -11.64
C PHE A 567 13.79 7.72 -12.90
N GLN A 568 14.61 6.96 -13.61
CA GLN A 568 14.29 6.40 -14.93
C GLN A 568 13.93 7.46 -16.01
N GLN A 569 14.60 8.61 -15.97
CA GLN A 569 14.66 9.59 -17.07
C GLN A 569 16.12 9.90 -17.42
N GLY A 570 16.37 10.44 -18.60
CA GLY A 570 17.67 10.96 -19.02
C GLY A 570 18.83 10.01 -18.74
N GLU A 571 19.73 10.38 -17.82
CA GLU A 571 20.95 9.63 -17.52
C GLU A 571 20.74 8.32 -16.77
N PHE A 572 19.54 8.05 -16.26
CA PHE A 572 19.17 6.72 -15.77
C PHE A 572 18.92 5.69 -16.88
N LEU A 573 18.86 6.13 -18.15
CA LEU A 573 18.52 5.29 -19.29
C LEU A 573 19.80 4.96 -20.08
N SER A 574 20.19 3.69 -20.11
CA SER A 574 21.41 3.24 -20.77
C SER A 574 21.41 3.46 -22.30
N ASP A 575 20.24 3.51 -22.91
CA ASP A 575 20.03 3.67 -24.34
C ASP A 575 19.20 4.92 -24.71
N GLY A 576 18.86 5.75 -23.71
CA GLY A 576 18.03 6.94 -23.88
C GLY A 576 16.56 6.67 -24.21
N THR A 577 16.11 5.41 -24.23
CA THR A 577 14.71 5.07 -24.52
C THR A 577 13.81 5.35 -23.34
N PRO A 578 12.79 6.21 -23.44
CA PRO A 578 11.86 6.48 -22.36
C PRO A 578 11.16 5.23 -21.84
N VAL A 579 11.03 5.12 -20.53
CA VAL A 579 10.34 3.99 -19.89
C VAL A 579 8.85 4.08 -20.15
N THR A 580 8.30 3.03 -20.77
CA THR A 580 6.86 2.89 -21.03
C THR A 580 6.15 1.99 -20.01
N GLN A 581 6.90 1.21 -19.24
CA GLN A 581 6.40 0.35 -18.19
C GLN A 581 7.37 0.34 -17.02
N GLN A 582 6.84 0.57 -15.79
CA GLN A 582 7.63 0.44 -14.58
C GLN A 582 7.96 -1.03 -14.26
N ALA A 583 9.07 -1.23 -13.57
CA ALA A 583 9.48 -2.54 -13.08
C ALA A 583 8.49 -3.07 -12.03
N VAL A 584 8.27 -4.38 -12.04
CA VAL A 584 7.47 -5.09 -11.04
C VAL A 584 8.19 -6.36 -10.59
N VAL A 585 7.90 -6.80 -9.37
CA VAL A 585 8.42 -8.06 -8.83
C VAL A 585 8.04 -9.23 -9.73
N LYS A 586 8.99 -10.12 -9.99
CA LYS A 586 8.75 -11.36 -10.74
C LYS A 586 7.89 -12.30 -9.89
N ASN A 587 6.60 -12.35 -10.18
CA ASN A 587 5.65 -13.22 -9.53
C ASN A 587 4.78 -13.89 -10.60
N PRO A 588 4.39 -15.18 -10.44
CA PRO A 588 3.51 -15.85 -11.40
C PRO A 588 2.09 -15.26 -11.41
N ARG A 589 1.72 -14.47 -10.42
CA ARG A 589 0.44 -13.77 -10.29
C ARG A 589 0.59 -12.31 -10.66
N GLU A 590 -0.21 -11.84 -11.60
CA GLU A 590 -0.22 -10.48 -12.12
C GLU A 590 -1.07 -9.54 -11.24
N ALA A 591 -0.71 -9.41 -9.98
CA ALA A 591 -1.36 -8.51 -9.05
C ALA A 591 -0.37 -7.43 -8.56
N ALA A 592 -0.76 -6.17 -8.66
CA ALA A 592 0.02 -5.00 -8.25
C ALA A 592 0.55 -5.11 -6.81
N ALA A 593 -0.25 -5.70 -5.92
CA ALA A 593 0.08 -5.88 -4.52
C ALA A 593 1.35 -6.70 -4.25
N TYR A 594 1.80 -7.58 -5.17
CA TYR A 594 3.08 -8.29 -4.98
C TYR A 594 4.30 -7.40 -5.18
N SER A 595 4.15 -6.27 -5.86
CA SER A 595 5.19 -5.25 -6.02
C SER A 595 4.99 -4.09 -5.07
N PHE A 596 3.84 -3.45 -5.14
CA PHE A 596 3.59 -2.17 -4.48
C PHE A 596 3.08 -2.27 -3.04
N CYS A 597 2.95 -3.47 -2.49
CA CYS A 597 2.89 -3.68 -1.05
C CYS A 597 4.24 -3.39 -0.37
N TYR A 598 5.35 -3.54 -1.10
CA TYR A 598 6.72 -3.57 -0.57
C TYR A 598 7.65 -2.50 -1.16
N ASN A 599 7.26 -1.89 -2.28
CA ASN A 599 8.05 -0.89 -3.01
C ASN A 599 7.19 0.29 -3.41
N ASP A 600 7.80 1.47 -3.42
CA ASP A 600 7.20 2.65 -4.02
C ASP A 600 7.04 2.48 -5.54
N THR A 601 6.00 3.08 -6.12
CA THR A 601 5.83 3.12 -7.57
C THR A 601 6.87 4.05 -8.20
N LEU A 602 7.12 3.90 -9.50
CA LEU A 602 7.98 4.82 -10.24
C LEU A 602 7.50 6.27 -10.11
N PHE A 603 6.18 6.48 -10.12
CA PHE A 603 5.60 7.80 -9.88
C PHE A 603 6.02 8.38 -8.53
N ALA A 604 5.87 7.63 -7.44
CA ALA A 604 6.25 8.09 -6.10
C ALA A 604 7.75 8.36 -5.99
N GLN A 605 8.60 7.51 -6.58
CA GLN A 605 10.05 7.71 -6.62
C GLN A 605 10.44 9.00 -7.36
N ARG A 606 9.78 9.35 -8.46
CA ARG A 606 9.97 10.65 -9.14
C ARG A 606 9.54 11.84 -8.28
N VAL A 607 8.49 11.69 -7.50
CA VAL A 607 8.10 12.71 -6.51
C VAL A 607 9.19 12.88 -5.45
N HIS A 608 9.77 11.79 -4.95
CA HIS A 608 10.89 11.83 -4.01
C HIS A 608 12.09 12.61 -4.54
N ASP A 609 12.43 12.44 -5.82
CA ASP A 609 13.51 13.19 -6.46
C ASP A 609 13.25 14.70 -6.45
N VAL A 610 12.02 15.12 -6.78
CA VAL A 610 11.63 16.55 -6.72
C VAL A 610 11.73 17.07 -5.29
N LEU A 611 11.28 16.29 -4.29
CA LEU A 611 11.38 16.66 -2.88
C LEU A 611 12.85 16.81 -2.43
N THR A 612 13.74 15.96 -2.93
CA THR A 612 15.20 16.01 -2.67
C THR A 612 15.81 17.29 -3.26
N VAL A 613 15.48 17.65 -4.50
CA VAL A 613 15.93 18.90 -5.13
C VAL A 613 15.44 20.12 -4.33
N VAL A 614 14.16 20.14 -3.94
CA VAL A 614 13.57 21.24 -3.16
C VAL A 614 14.24 21.35 -1.78
N ALA A 615 14.49 20.23 -1.11
CA ALA A 615 15.14 20.20 0.20
C ALA A 615 16.58 20.73 0.13
N TRP A 616 17.34 20.31 -0.90
CA TRP A 616 18.68 20.82 -1.15
C TRP A 616 18.68 22.33 -1.38
N ILE A 617 17.84 22.85 -2.28
CA ILE A 617 17.75 24.28 -2.56
C ILE A 617 17.36 25.08 -1.30
N LYS A 618 16.42 24.57 -0.51
CA LYS A 618 15.94 25.24 0.70
C LYS A 618 17.05 25.47 1.74
N GLY A 619 18.02 24.55 1.85
CA GLY A 619 19.15 24.65 2.77
C GLY A 619 20.40 25.30 2.17
N ASP A 620 20.37 25.75 0.90
CA ASP A 620 21.52 26.34 0.22
C ASP A 620 22.00 27.63 0.93
N GLU A 621 23.34 27.78 1.04
CA GLU A 621 24.00 28.89 1.74
C GLU A 621 23.64 30.30 1.18
N HIS A 622 23.24 30.37 -0.07
CA HIS A 622 22.79 31.62 -0.71
C HIS A 622 21.38 32.06 -0.30
N ALA A 623 20.67 31.22 0.49
CA ALA A 623 19.35 31.47 1.06
C ALA A 623 18.33 32.00 0.01
N PRO A 624 17.84 31.17 -0.88
CA PRO A 624 16.85 31.56 -1.88
C PRO A 624 15.59 32.13 -1.19
N LYS A 625 15.05 33.19 -1.77
CA LYS A 625 13.83 33.85 -1.23
C LYS A 625 12.57 33.06 -1.56
N ARG A 626 12.54 32.48 -2.75
CA ARG A 626 11.39 31.71 -3.24
C ARG A 626 11.90 30.50 -4.04
N ILE A 627 11.27 29.37 -3.79
CA ILE A 627 11.42 28.15 -4.58
C ILE A 627 10.11 27.97 -5.34
N ASN A 628 10.19 28.07 -6.67
CA ASN A 628 9.05 27.89 -7.54
C ASN A 628 9.22 26.56 -8.29
N LEU A 629 8.14 25.80 -8.48
CA LEU A 629 8.16 24.56 -9.22
C LEU A 629 7.38 24.73 -10.53
N MET A 630 8.00 24.38 -11.64
CA MET A 630 7.39 24.40 -12.96
C MET A 630 7.47 22.99 -13.58
N ALA A 631 6.38 22.56 -14.22
CA ALA A 631 6.32 21.24 -14.84
C ALA A 631 5.69 21.31 -16.24
N THR A 632 6.36 20.68 -17.20
CA THR A 632 5.96 20.63 -18.60
C THR A 632 6.08 19.19 -19.14
N ASN A 633 5.50 18.95 -20.30
CA ASN A 633 5.66 17.72 -21.07
C ASN A 633 5.35 16.45 -20.23
N GLY A 634 4.18 16.39 -19.60
CA GLY A 634 3.71 15.24 -18.82
C GLY A 634 4.20 15.18 -17.36
N ALA A 635 5.06 16.13 -16.90
CA ALA A 635 5.55 16.12 -15.51
C ALA A 635 4.60 16.78 -14.49
N ALA A 636 3.46 17.33 -14.92
CA ALA A 636 2.51 18.03 -14.05
C ALA A 636 1.99 17.19 -12.87
N PRO A 637 1.65 15.90 -13.01
CA PRO A 637 1.18 15.09 -11.89
C PRO A 637 2.24 14.93 -10.80
N VAL A 638 3.50 14.72 -11.19
CA VAL A 638 4.64 14.60 -10.27
C VAL A 638 4.86 15.90 -9.51
N ALA A 639 4.81 17.05 -10.20
CA ALA A 639 4.94 18.37 -9.56
C ALA A 639 3.79 18.67 -8.59
N ALA A 640 2.55 18.33 -8.96
CA ALA A 640 1.38 18.53 -8.11
C ALA A 640 1.48 17.69 -6.82
N ALA A 641 1.90 16.44 -6.93
CA ALA A 641 2.13 15.55 -5.78
C ALA A 641 3.29 16.05 -4.90
N ALA A 642 4.41 16.43 -5.50
CA ALA A 642 5.56 17.01 -4.77
C ALA A 642 5.15 18.27 -4.01
N ARG A 643 4.35 19.17 -4.64
CA ARG A 643 3.84 20.37 -4.00
C ARG A 643 2.89 20.06 -2.84
N ALA A 644 2.01 19.05 -3.00
CA ALA A 644 1.09 18.61 -1.95
C ALA A 644 1.85 18.13 -0.70
N VAL A 645 2.96 17.40 -0.88
CA VAL A 645 3.79 16.88 0.22
C VAL A 645 4.74 17.94 0.79
N ALA A 646 5.43 18.71 -0.06
CA ALA A 646 6.39 19.73 0.38
C ALA A 646 5.70 20.94 1.08
N GLY A 647 4.40 21.11 0.88
CA GLY A 647 3.65 22.19 1.49
C GLY A 647 4.25 23.57 1.15
N PRO A 648 4.44 24.47 2.13
CA PRO A 648 4.91 25.83 1.91
C PRO A 648 6.38 25.94 1.46
N ALA A 649 7.15 24.83 1.40
CA ALA A 649 8.53 24.84 0.92
C ALA A 649 8.60 25.22 -0.58
N ILE A 650 7.55 24.90 -1.34
CA ILE A 650 7.37 25.35 -2.72
C ILE A 650 6.46 26.57 -2.69
N ASN A 651 6.98 27.75 -3.07
CA ASN A 651 6.25 29.00 -3.00
C ASN A 651 5.17 29.16 -4.07
N ARG A 652 5.49 28.79 -5.33
CA ARG A 652 4.60 28.88 -6.49
C ARG A 652 4.67 27.56 -7.27
N LEU A 653 3.54 27.12 -7.80
CA LEU A 653 3.45 25.97 -8.68
C LEU A 653 2.89 26.40 -10.05
N ALA A 654 3.58 26.06 -11.14
CA ALA A 654 3.10 26.24 -12.50
C ALA A 654 3.13 24.90 -13.24
N VAL A 655 1.99 24.44 -13.71
CA VAL A 655 1.87 23.12 -14.38
C VAL A 655 1.14 23.22 -15.70
N ASP A 656 1.59 22.43 -16.68
CA ASP A 656 0.84 22.08 -17.88
C ASP A 656 0.29 20.67 -17.74
N THR A 657 -0.99 20.54 -17.42
CA THR A 657 -1.64 19.25 -17.13
C THR A 657 -1.88 18.42 -18.39
N GLN A 658 -1.96 19.05 -19.54
CA GLN A 658 -2.35 18.40 -20.81
C GLN A 658 -3.66 17.59 -20.68
N GLY A 659 -4.54 17.97 -19.77
CA GLY A 659 -5.78 17.25 -19.48
C GLY A 659 -5.61 15.89 -18.79
N PHE A 660 -4.41 15.58 -18.28
CA PHE A 660 -4.13 14.29 -17.65
C PHE A 660 -5.05 13.99 -16.45
N ARG A 661 -5.50 12.75 -16.35
CA ARG A 661 -6.19 12.19 -15.19
C ARG A 661 -5.64 10.80 -14.88
N PHE A 662 -5.39 10.52 -13.61
CA PHE A 662 -5.01 9.18 -13.17
C PHE A 662 -6.08 8.13 -13.48
N ALA A 663 -7.35 8.51 -13.48
CA ALA A 663 -8.45 7.63 -13.88
C ALA A 663 -8.33 7.12 -15.34
N ASP A 664 -7.46 7.71 -16.16
CA ASP A 664 -7.19 7.27 -17.53
C ASP A 664 -6.11 6.17 -17.61
N VAL A 665 -5.37 5.95 -16.53
CA VAL A 665 -4.37 4.89 -16.43
C VAL A 665 -5.04 3.53 -16.36
N THR A 666 -4.71 2.63 -17.28
CA THR A 666 -5.34 1.30 -17.40
C THR A 666 -4.41 0.13 -17.05
N SER A 667 -3.15 0.41 -16.70
CA SER A 667 -2.20 -0.62 -16.32
C SER A 667 -1.46 -0.25 -15.04
N TYR A 668 -1.32 -1.20 -14.11
CA TYR A 668 -0.47 -1.00 -12.94
C TYR A 668 1.04 -0.97 -13.29
N ARG A 669 1.40 -1.25 -14.57
CA ARG A 669 2.76 -1.08 -15.08
C ARG A 669 3.01 0.29 -15.69
N ASP A 670 1.99 1.13 -15.80
CA ASP A 670 2.15 2.49 -16.30
C ASP A 670 3.10 3.30 -15.39
N PRO A 671 4.04 4.08 -15.93
CA PRO A 671 4.92 4.95 -15.14
C PRO A 671 4.18 5.94 -14.23
N ASP A 672 2.98 6.34 -14.59
CA ASP A 672 2.15 7.29 -13.83
C ASP A 672 1.16 6.59 -12.88
N PHE A 673 1.23 5.26 -12.76
CA PHE A 673 0.38 4.53 -11.83
C PHE A 673 0.69 4.88 -10.37
N LEU A 674 -0.35 5.33 -9.63
CA LEU A 674 -0.28 5.61 -8.20
C LEU A 674 -1.50 5.01 -7.49
N PRO A 675 -1.33 3.95 -6.68
CA PRO A 675 -2.43 3.36 -5.91
C PRO A 675 -3.12 4.40 -5.04
N GLY A 676 -4.45 4.47 -5.08
CA GLY A 676 -5.26 5.31 -4.22
C GLY A 676 -5.51 6.73 -4.71
N VAL A 677 -4.82 7.23 -5.70
CA VAL A 677 -4.93 8.64 -6.09
C VAL A 677 -6.32 9.02 -6.59
N VAL A 678 -7.00 8.13 -7.30
CA VAL A 678 -8.37 8.37 -7.79
C VAL A 678 -9.36 8.43 -6.63
N LYS A 679 -9.21 7.55 -5.62
CA LYS A 679 -10.04 7.59 -4.40
C LYS A 679 -10.05 8.97 -3.74
N TYR A 680 -8.94 9.69 -3.77
CA TYR A 680 -8.80 10.99 -3.10
C TYR A 680 -9.00 12.19 -4.02
N GLY A 681 -9.57 11.99 -5.22
CA GLY A 681 -10.01 13.03 -6.13
C GLY A 681 -9.04 13.39 -7.25
N ASP A 682 -8.14 12.44 -7.59
CA ASP A 682 -7.29 12.52 -8.79
C ASP A 682 -6.35 13.75 -8.81
N LEU A 683 -5.78 14.11 -9.95
CA LEU A 683 -4.92 15.30 -10.11
C LEU A 683 -5.55 16.61 -9.58
N PRO A 684 -6.85 16.89 -9.78
CA PRO A 684 -7.46 18.09 -9.20
C PRO A 684 -7.31 18.22 -7.68
N ALA A 685 -7.38 17.11 -6.95
CA ALA A 685 -7.21 17.13 -5.49
C ALA A 685 -5.76 17.41 -5.07
N LEU A 686 -4.77 16.89 -5.81
CA LEU A 686 -3.36 17.22 -5.59
C LEU A 686 -3.11 18.72 -5.78
N LEU A 687 -3.65 19.31 -6.85
CA LEU A 687 -3.56 20.74 -7.13
C LEU A 687 -4.27 21.58 -6.04
N ALA A 688 -5.42 21.13 -5.54
CA ALA A 688 -6.19 21.81 -4.49
C ALA A 688 -5.42 21.92 -3.16
N LEU A 689 -4.52 20.99 -2.85
CA LEU A 689 -3.65 21.03 -1.67
C LEU A 689 -2.59 22.15 -1.76
N SER A 690 -2.42 22.80 -2.92
CA SER A 690 -1.53 23.96 -3.09
C SER A 690 -2.05 25.23 -2.40
N ALA A 691 -3.35 25.37 -2.19
CA ALA A 691 -3.92 26.56 -1.54
C ALA A 691 -3.26 26.82 -0.16
N PRO A 692 -3.01 28.06 0.26
CA PRO A 692 -3.29 29.33 -0.42
C PRO A 692 -2.17 29.80 -1.36
N ASN A 693 -1.11 29.01 -1.56
CA ASN A 693 0.05 29.43 -2.35
C ASN A 693 -0.30 29.56 -3.84
N PRO A 694 0.32 30.51 -4.57
CA PRO A 694 -0.01 30.75 -5.96
C PRO A 694 0.15 29.51 -6.84
N LEU A 695 -0.85 29.28 -7.71
CA LEU A 695 -0.95 28.15 -8.61
C LEU A 695 -1.33 28.65 -10.03
N PHE A 696 -0.57 28.21 -11.04
CA PHE A 696 -0.90 28.36 -12.43
C PHE A 696 -1.19 26.99 -13.05
N ILE A 697 -2.31 26.86 -13.74
CA ILE A 697 -2.76 25.63 -14.40
C ILE A 697 -2.90 25.91 -15.90
N GLY A 698 -2.09 25.26 -16.73
CA GLY A 698 -2.27 25.15 -18.17
C GLY A 698 -2.79 23.77 -18.55
N GLY A 699 -3.25 23.65 -19.81
CA GLY A 699 -3.64 22.35 -20.37
C GLY A 699 -5.01 21.82 -19.94
N GLU A 700 -5.79 22.61 -19.21
CA GLU A 700 -7.21 22.38 -18.96
C GLU A 700 -8.03 23.16 -19.99
N ASP A 701 -9.30 22.80 -20.24
CA ASP A 701 -10.19 23.43 -21.23
C ASP A 701 -10.60 24.88 -20.87
N GLY A 702 -9.81 25.54 -20.03
CA GLY A 702 -9.97 26.95 -19.62
C GLY A 702 -10.55 27.13 -18.22
N ASP A 703 -11.13 26.11 -17.63
CA ASP A 703 -11.75 26.17 -16.30
C ASP A 703 -10.82 25.62 -15.20
N THR A 704 -10.73 26.36 -14.09
CA THR A 704 -10.08 25.84 -12.89
C THR A 704 -10.95 24.72 -12.28
N PRO A 705 -10.40 23.54 -11.97
CA PRO A 705 -11.18 22.48 -11.34
C PRO A 705 -11.93 22.95 -10.10
N GLU A 706 -13.17 22.49 -9.93
CA GLU A 706 -14.08 22.99 -8.88
C GLU A 706 -13.48 22.88 -7.48
N ILE A 707 -12.80 21.76 -7.16
CA ILE A 707 -12.18 21.57 -5.84
C ILE A 707 -11.03 22.55 -5.61
N VAL A 708 -10.26 22.93 -6.65
CA VAL A 708 -9.22 23.96 -6.56
C VAL A 708 -9.87 25.30 -6.26
N THR A 709 -10.90 25.69 -7.02
CA THR A 709 -11.66 26.94 -6.78
C THR A 709 -12.20 26.99 -5.35
N ALA A 710 -12.78 25.90 -4.85
CA ALA A 710 -13.33 25.81 -3.51
C ALA A 710 -12.25 25.99 -2.41
N THR A 711 -11.09 25.33 -2.55
CA THR A 711 -10.00 25.42 -1.57
C THR A 711 -9.37 26.80 -1.53
N TYR A 712 -9.20 27.46 -2.69
CA TYR A 712 -8.65 28.80 -2.76
C TYR A 712 -9.63 29.85 -2.23
N THR A 713 -10.93 29.70 -2.50
CA THR A 713 -11.98 30.53 -1.90
C THR A 713 -12.02 30.38 -0.38
N ALA A 714 -12.00 29.13 0.11
CA ALA A 714 -12.02 28.85 1.55
C ALA A 714 -10.76 29.31 2.31
N SER A 715 -9.64 29.49 1.59
CA SER A 715 -8.38 30.03 2.14
C SER A 715 -8.27 31.56 2.03
N ALA A 716 -9.28 32.25 1.53
CA ALA A 716 -9.28 33.70 1.23
C ALA A 716 -8.18 34.12 0.23
N ALA A 717 -7.81 33.22 -0.70
CA ALA A 717 -6.77 33.42 -1.71
C ALA A 717 -7.32 33.24 -3.14
N THR A 718 -8.54 33.60 -3.41
CA THR A 718 -9.28 33.36 -4.67
C THR A 718 -8.50 33.79 -5.93
N GLY A 719 -7.72 34.87 -5.87
CA GLY A 719 -6.90 35.34 -7.00
C GLY A 719 -5.54 34.63 -7.15
N ALA A 720 -5.20 33.69 -6.26
CA ALA A 720 -3.89 33.00 -6.29
C ALA A 720 -3.87 31.74 -7.17
N ALA A 721 -5.03 31.20 -7.56
CA ALA A 721 -5.15 30.18 -8.59
C ALA A 721 -5.52 30.85 -9.92
N THR A 722 -4.76 30.56 -10.97
CA THR A 722 -4.94 31.08 -12.33
C THR A 722 -4.94 29.91 -13.31
N SER A 723 -5.95 29.85 -14.19
CA SER A 723 -5.97 28.90 -15.32
C SER A 723 -5.70 29.62 -16.62
N SER A 724 -5.14 28.92 -17.60
CA SER A 724 -4.86 29.43 -18.93
C SER A 724 -5.25 28.41 -20.00
N SER A 725 -6.02 28.85 -20.97
CA SER A 725 -6.37 28.10 -22.18
C SER A 725 -5.44 28.39 -23.37
N LEU A 726 -4.28 29.04 -23.13
CA LEU A 726 -3.35 29.41 -24.19
C LEU A 726 -2.71 28.16 -24.83
N VAL A 727 -2.46 28.27 -26.12
CA VAL A 727 -1.84 27.20 -26.94
C VAL A 727 -0.40 26.88 -26.50
N ASN A 728 0.29 27.83 -25.84
CA ASN A 728 1.62 27.64 -25.27
C ASN A 728 1.60 27.81 -23.74
N PRO A 729 1.22 26.77 -22.96
CA PRO A 729 1.15 26.87 -21.52
C PRO A 729 2.50 27.18 -20.85
N ALA A 730 3.62 26.72 -21.43
CA ALA A 730 4.96 26.96 -20.88
C ALA A 730 5.32 28.47 -20.92
N GLU A 731 5.08 29.14 -22.03
CA GLU A 731 5.31 30.59 -22.17
C GLU A 731 4.44 31.40 -21.21
N ALA A 732 3.16 31.01 -21.06
CA ALA A 732 2.24 31.65 -20.12
C ALA A 732 2.69 31.44 -18.67
N ALA A 733 3.13 30.23 -18.31
CA ALA A 733 3.66 29.88 -17.00
C ALA A 733 4.92 30.71 -16.65
N VAL A 734 5.86 30.83 -17.59
CA VAL A 734 7.07 31.66 -17.42
C VAL A 734 6.70 33.12 -17.24
N SER A 735 5.77 33.65 -18.04
CA SER A 735 5.27 35.02 -17.89
C SER A 735 4.64 35.25 -16.52
N TRP A 736 3.85 34.28 -16.04
CA TRP A 736 3.21 34.33 -14.72
C TRP A 736 4.26 34.21 -13.56
N LEU A 737 5.31 33.38 -13.71
CA LEU A 737 6.39 33.28 -12.72
C LEU A 737 7.21 34.57 -12.63
N LEU A 738 7.39 35.29 -13.74
CA LEU A 738 8.10 36.56 -13.80
C LEU A 738 7.26 37.74 -13.28
N ALA A 739 5.94 37.65 -13.31
CA ALA A 739 5.06 38.64 -12.72
C ALA A 739 5.28 38.68 -11.19
N ARG A 740 5.59 39.91 -10.66
CA ARG A 740 5.94 40.13 -9.25
C ARG A 740 4.70 40.20 -8.36
#